data_80b83df53c98e2be360f78e2a7f398f1
#
_entry.id   80b83df53c98e2be360f78e2a7f398f1
#
_cell.length_a   1.000
_cell.length_b   1.000
_cell.length_c   1.000
_cell.angle_alpha   90.00
_cell.angle_beta   90.00
_cell.angle_gamma   90.00
#
_symmetry.space_group_name_H-M   'P 1'
#
loop_
_entity.id
_entity.type
_entity.pdbx_description
1 polymer ?
#
loop_
_entity_poly.entity_id
_entity_poly.type
_entity_poly.pdbx_seq_one_letter_code
_entity_poly.pdbx_strand_id
1 'polypeptide(L)'
;IIPTDAAWVCYERDMQGAPEEGMNELRMVAPDVEGQLFIDHLITAIKVDARQQTADLQVPFVNAETTNHWLVVYKHSLFKPDIELTPVSEKQRRDMQLIEKRFRDMVYTSSMLSQKEIEMIRKKYDFYNISYKDGKVTGVPIFMVRASEAYERMFPDWDKDMLTKQGVEMRAYFDLMKQIAVAYNNASDDSVRAEMKDKFLAMYDHITDQGVAFGSCWGNIHHYGYSVRGLYLAYFLMKDVLREAGKLNEAERTLRWYAITNEVYPKPEVDGIDMDSFNTQTTGRIASILMMEDTPEKLQYLKSFSRWIDYGCRPALGLAGAFKKDGGAFHHRNNYPAYAVGGLEGASNMIYLFNHTDFAVSELAHQTVKKVLLTMRFYCNKLNFPLSMSGRHPDGKGKLIPMQYAVMALAGTPDGKADFDADMAAAYLRLVAGTSSTGEDPEYMPQFSNEEERRMAKILSDKGFRPEPDPQGNLAMGYGCVSVQRRSNWAAVVRGHSRYLWAAEHYLGANLYGRYLAHGSMQILTAAPGVVVTPDTSGWQEAGFDWNRIPGVTSIHLPFDDLQAKVYNVDTFSGMEEMLYSDEAFAGGLSQQHQNGNFGMKLHEHDKYNGSHRARKSFHFFDGVIVCLGSDIENTNGEYPTETTIFQLAVTDSAGHAYWKTYQGDGKVWIDHIGTGYYVPVAAKFEKKFPQYSRAQKVNKETKGDWVSLVIDHGKSPKGASYEYAVLPQTVVPVMKQFAKKPSYKVLQKDRNAHIVRDLKSNTTSYVLFETPSADLPKGLLMKADTSCLVMVHEEKGKALLTVAQPDLAFYRGPSDEAFDENGKRIERSIYSRPWINNDSGEIPVTVTLKGCWTVKETPACQVVSSDKNSTVIRFICKDGMSQDTELIPFKN
;
A
#
# COMPACT_ATOMS: atom_id res chain seq x y z
N ILE A 1 15.36 31.27 30.41
CA ILE A 1 15.12 32.51 29.64
C ILE A 1 13.95 32.24 28.72
N ILE A 2 12.83 32.90 28.96
CA ILE A 2 11.66 32.83 28.10
C ILE A 2 11.94 33.78 26.92
N PRO A 3 11.73 33.36 25.69
CA PRO A 3 11.90 34.19 24.50
C PRO A 3 11.02 35.45 24.57
N THR A 4 11.54 36.54 24.07
CA THR A 4 10.86 37.86 24.06
C THR A 4 9.95 38.06 22.85
N ASP A 5 9.93 37.12 21.92
CA ASP A 5 9.04 37.14 20.79
C ASP A 5 7.79 36.25 21.07
N ALA A 6 6.65 36.65 20.56
CA ALA A 6 5.37 35.96 20.78
C ALA A 6 5.33 34.62 20.06
N ALA A 7 6.22 33.70 20.42
CA ALA A 7 6.29 32.35 19.86
C ALA A 7 6.06 31.30 20.94
N TRP A 8 5.39 30.23 20.59
CA TRP A 8 5.30 29.03 21.43
C TRP A 8 6.65 28.34 21.50
N VAL A 9 7.16 28.08 22.71
CA VAL A 9 8.49 27.49 22.95
C VAL A 9 8.39 26.38 23.98
N CYS A 10 9.04 25.25 23.73
CA CYS A 10 9.22 24.22 24.75
C CYS A 10 10.40 24.62 25.67
N TYR A 11 10.14 24.60 26.93
CA TYR A 11 11.17 24.85 27.93
C TYR A 11 11.33 23.62 28.81
N GLU A 12 12.51 23.01 28.77
CA GLU A 12 12.87 21.86 29.60
C GLU A 12 13.88 22.29 30.67
N ARG A 13 13.66 21.83 31.87
CA ARG A 13 14.62 22.02 32.95
C ARG A 13 14.68 20.81 33.88
N ASP A 14 15.88 20.29 34.06
CA ASP A 14 16.16 19.34 35.11
C ASP A 14 16.06 20.01 36.47
N MET A 15 15.21 19.48 37.35
CA MET A 15 15.10 19.94 38.72
C MET A 15 15.87 18.98 39.61
N GLN A 16 17.06 19.41 40.02
CA GLN A 16 17.89 18.66 40.97
C GLN A 16 17.37 18.84 42.40
N GLY A 17 17.29 17.73 43.15
CA GLY A 17 16.90 17.78 44.55
C GLY A 17 15.41 17.88 44.81
N ALA A 18 14.57 17.46 43.86
CA ALA A 18 13.14 17.30 44.11
C ALA A 18 12.91 16.26 45.23
N PRO A 19 12.06 16.57 46.25
CA PRO A 19 11.76 15.64 47.33
C PRO A 19 11.14 14.37 46.83
N GLU A 20 11.42 13.22 47.46
CA GLU A 20 10.86 11.92 47.15
C GLU A 20 9.32 11.89 47.22
N GLU A 21 8.73 12.82 47.95
CA GLU A 21 7.25 12.96 48.11
C GLU A 21 6.59 13.71 46.97
N GLY A 22 7.34 14.20 45.98
CA GLY A 22 6.83 14.97 44.84
C GLY A 22 6.71 16.46 45.10
N MET A 23 6.27 17.21 44.11
CA MET A 23 6.05 18.65 44.16
C MET A 23 4.58 18.99 44.23
N ASN A 24 4.21 19.87 45.18
CA ASN A 24 2.85 20.32 45.35
C ASN A 24 2.58 21.68 44.70
N GLU A 25 3.62 22.43 44.39
CA GLU A 25 3.51 23.76 43.79
C GLU A 25 4.67 24.03 42.81
N LEU A 26 4.31 24.53 41.64
CA LEU A 26 5.24 25.16 40.71
C LEU A 26 4.98 26.66 40.68
N ARG A 27 5.97 27.48 41.04
CA ARG A 27 5.86 28.92 40.99
C ARG A 27 6.71 29.50 39.88
N MET A 28 6.07 30.22 38.94
CA MET A 28 6.77 31.02 37.95
C MET A 28 6.82 32.47 38.42
N VAL A 29 8.04 33.05 38.46
CA VAL A 29 8.24 34.41 38.86
C VAL A 29 8.86 35.19 37.72
N ALA A 30 8.20 36.22 37.26
CA ALA A 30 8.67 37.15 36.24
C ALA A 30 8.77 38.56 36.90
N PRO A 31 9.85 38.89 37.59
CA PRO A 31 10.02 40.22 38.17
C PRO A 31 10.25 41.22 37.04
N ASP A 32 9.66 42.40 37.19
CA ASP A 32 9.88 43.60 36.38
C ASP A 32 9.49 43.47 34.87
N VAL A 33 8.53 42.59 34.53
CA VAL A 33 8.04 42.46 33.18
C VAL A 33 6.50 42.55 33.17
N GLU A 34 5.95 43.49 32.41
CA GLU A 34 4.55 43.51 32.07
C GLU A 34 4.29 42.64 30.83
N GLY A 35 3.41 41.66 30.93
CA GLY A 35 3.07 40.80 29.82
C GLY A 35 2.11 39.69 30.20
N GLN A 36 1.71 38.88 29.24
CA GLN A 36 0.89 37.67 29.41
C GLN A 36 1.72 36.45 29.05
N LEU A 37 1.72 35.45 29.94
CA LEU A 37 2.30 34.12 29.67
C LEU A 37 1.19 33.14 29.42
N PHE A 38 1.23 32.52 28.26
CA PHE A 38 0.35 31.43 27.92
C PHE A 38 1.08 30.11 28.13
N ILE A 39 0.47 29.18 28.86
CA ILE A 39 1.01 27.84 29.10
C ILE A 39 0.05 26.84 28.49
N ASP A 40 0.51 26.14 27.50
CA ASP A 40 -0.28 25.06 26.86
C ASP A 40 -0.12 23.75 27.63
N HIS A 41 1.12 23.40 27.98
CA HIS A 41 1.44 22.12 28.61
C HIS A 41 2.45 22.26 29.73
N LEU A 42 2.13 21.73 30.90
CA LEU A 42 3.03 21.61 32.02
C LEU A 42 3.13 20.17 32.48
N ILE A 43 4.32 19.58 32.32
CA ILE A 43 4.58 18.19 32.71
C ILE A 43 5.71 18.15 33.69
N THR A 44 5.52 17.41 34.80
CA THR A 44 6.60 16.99 35.69
C THR A 44 6.80 15.48 35.57
N ALA A 45 8.02 15.03 35.36
CA ALA A 45 8.34 13.61 35.22
C ALA A 45 9.62 13.26 36.02
N ILE A 46 9.66 12.06 36.56
CA ILE A 46 10.84 11.53 37.27
C ILE A 46 12.01 11.33 36.30
N LYS A 47 11.71 10.95 35.06
CA LYS A 47 12.67 10.87 33.97
C LYS A 47 12.04 11.52 32.73
N VAL A 48 12.73 12.52 32.21
CA VAL A 48 12.29 13.14 30.96
C VAL A 48 12.57 12.17 29.81
N ASP A 49 11.50 11.53 29.35
CA ASP A 49 11.50 10.84 28.07
C ASP A 49 10.91 11.81 27.06
N ALA A 50 11.68 12.11 26.00
CA ALA A 50 11.21 13.00 24.94
C ALA A 50 9.86 12.57 24.34
N ARG A 51 9.50 11.29 24.47
CA ARG A 51 8.21 10.73 24.06
C ARG A 51 7.04 11.08 25.00
N GLN A 52 7.31 11.61 26.19
CA GLN A 52 6.30 11.89 27.23
C GLN A 52 5.94 13.37 27.36
N GLN A 53 6.43 14.21 26.47
CA GLN A 53 6.29 15.67 26.57
C GLN A 53 5.06 16.21 25.81
N THR A 54 4.25 15.35 25.19
CA THR A 54 3.00 15.76 24.57
C THR A 54 1.80 15.04 25.19
N ALA A 55 0.63 15.64 25.12
CA ALA A 55 -0.60 15.04 25.64
C ALA A 55 -0.83 13.63 25.11
N ASP A 56 -0.54 13.39 23.84
CA ASP A 56 -0.69 12.07 23.22
C ASP A 56 0.23 11.02 23.82
N LEU A 57 1.45 11.40 24.18
CA LEU A 57 2.48 10.48 24.66
C LEU A 57 2.46 10.27 26.17
N GLN A 58 1.67 11.05 26.89
CA GLN A 58 1.35 10.78 28.29
C GLN A 58 0.45 9.57 28.45
N VAL A 59 -0.13 9.10 27.37
CA VAL A 59 -1.04 7.98 27.35
C VAL A 59 -0.24 6.69 27.17
N PRO A 60 -0.33 5.70 28.12
CA PRO A 60 0.58 4.54 28.17
C PRO A 60 0.56 3.62 26.95
N PHE A 61 -0.41 3.77 26.05
CA PHE A 61 -0.61 2.91 24.88
C PHE A 61 -0.31 3.60 23.55
N VAL A 62 0.29 4.78 23.57
CA VAL A 62 0.80 5.40 22.35
C VAL A 62 2.03 4.61 21.88
N ASN A 63 2.06 4.32 20.59
CA ASN A 63 3.13 3.57 19.95
C ASN A 63 4.51 4.13 20.31
N ALA A 64 5.44 3.25 20.67
CA ALA A 64 6.81 3.59 21.03
C ALA A 64 7.59 4.29 19.89
N GLU A 65 7.13 4.19 18.63
CA GLU A 65 7.68 4.92 17.48
C GLU A 65 7.35 6.42 17.52
N THR A 66 6.31 6.81 18.24
CA THR A 66 5.93 8.19 18.34
C THR A 66 6.86 8.89 19.32
N THR A 67 7.59 9.89 18.79
CA THR A 67 8.40 10.81 19.58
C THR A 67 7.52 11.97 20.08
N ASN A 68 8.09 12.85 20.89
CA ASN A 68 7.46 14.11 21.25
C ASN A 68 7.07 14.91 20.00
N HIS A 69 5.78 14.98 19.69
CA HIS A 69 5.29 15.60 18.47
C HIS A 69 5.56 17.09 18.41
N TRP A 70 5.40 17.80 19.51
CA TRP A 70 5.74 19.22 19.55
C TRP A 70 7.25 19.43 19.27
N LEU A 71 8.10 18.63 19.89
CA LEU A 71 9.56 18.75 19.69
C LEU A 71 9.96 18.43 18.24
N VAL A 72 9.29 17.48 17.60
CA VAL A 72 9.50 17.18 16.18
C VAL A 72 9.14 18.38 15.30
N VAL A 73 7.96 18.97 15.50
CA VAL A 73 7.52 20.16 14.75
C VAL A 73 8.49 21.33 15.01
N TYR A 74 8.86 21.56 16.27
CA TYR A 74 9.80 22.59 16.64
C TYR A 74 11.17 22.40 15.99
N LYS A 75 11.75 21.21 16.05
CA LYS A 75 13.04 20.92 15.39
C LYS A 75 12.99 21.16 13.89
N HIS A 76 11.92 20.73 13.22
CA HIS A 76 11.76 21.01 11.80
C HIS A 76 11.58 22.51 11.51
N SER A 77 10.91 23.25 12.38
CA SER A 77 10.75 24.71 12.23
C SER A 77 12.08 25.45 12.25
N LEU A 78 13.13 24.85 12.84
CA LEU A 78 14.49 25.41 12.88
C LEU A 78 15.31 25.11 11.62
N PHE A 79 14.84 24.26 10.74
CA PHE A 79 15.55 23.94 9.50
C PHE A 79 15.73 25.21 8.66
N LYS A 80 16.93 25.36 8.09
CA LYS A 80 17.28 26.47 7.23
C LYS A 80 17.31 26.01 5.77
N PRO A 81 16.90 26.87 4.85
CA PRO A 81 17.01 26.56 3.44
C PRO A 81 18.46 26.44 3.01
N ASP A 82 18.76 25.46 2.17
CA ASP A 82 20.04 25.28 1.49
C ASP A 82 20.00 25.85 0.05
N ILE A 83 18.83 26.28 -0.42
CA ILE A 83 18.65 27.00 -1.70
C ILE A 83 18.73 28.48 -1.41
N GLU A 84 19.54 29.20 -2.19
CA GLU A 84 19.70 30.65 -2.04
C GLU A 84 18.43 31.41 -2.40
N LEU A 85 18.21 32.53 -1.72
CA LEU A 85 17.17 33.49 -2.09
C LEU A 85 17.55 34.17 -3.41
N THR A 86 16.69 34.08 -4.40
CA THR A 86 16.86 34.73 -5.70
C THR A 86 15.64 35.54 -6.07
N PRO A 87 15.81 36.67 -6.79
CA PRO A 87 14.68 37.43 -7.30
C PRO A 87 13.75 36.56 -8.13
N VAL A 88 12.44 36.78 -8.02
CA VAL A 88 11.43 36.05 -8.79
C VAL A 88 11.39 36.58 -10.23
N SER A 89 11.70 35.73 -11.21
CA SER A 89 11.57 36.07 -12.62
C SER A 89 10.09 36.10 -13.06
N GLU A 90 9.80 36.77 -14.18
CA GLU A 90 8.46 36.82 -14.76
C GLU A 90 7.93 35.42 -15.14
N LYS A 91 8.81 34.52 -15.60
CA LYS A 91 8.44 33.12 -15.86
C LYS A 91 8.04 32.42 -14.56
N GLN A 92 8.84 32.52 -13.52
CA GLN A 92 8.55 31.89 -12.23
C GLN A 92 7.28 32.43 -11.58
N ARG A 93 7.00 33.74 -11.76
CA ARG A 93 5.73 34.32 -11.31
C ARG A 93 4.53 33.71 -12.02
N ARG A 94 4.59 33.56 -13.35
CA ARG A 94 3.54 32.86 -14.11
C ARG A 94 3.41 31.40 -13.70
N ASP A 95 4.52 30.72 -13.46
CA ASP A 95 4.54 29.32 -13.01
C ASP A 95 3.89 29.18 -11.62
N MET A 96 4.18 30.06 -10.68
CA MET A 96 3.53 30.10 -9.36
C MET A 96 2.02 30.32 -9.46
N GLN A 97 1.60 31.27 -10.31
CA GLN A 97 0.17 31.52 -10.55
C GLN A 97 -0.52 30.31 -11.22
N LEU A 98 0.17 29.62 -12.14
CA LEU A 98 -0.36 28.39 -12.75
C LEU A 98 -0.53 27.27 -11.72
N ILE A 99 0.44 27.09 -10.83
CA ILE A 99 0.36 26.09 -9.73
C ILE A 99 -0.81 26.44 -8.80
N GLU A 100 -0.93 27.70 -8.40
CA GLU A 100 -2.03 28.15 -7.53
C GLU A 100 -3.40 27.93 -8.19
N LYS A 101 -3.53 28.25 -9.48
CA LYS A 101 -4.75 27.99 -10.25
C LYS A 101 -5.06 26.50 -10.31
N ARG A 102 -4.09 25.64 -10.68
CA ARG A 102 -4.27 24.19 -10.73
C ARG A 102 -4.68 23.62 -9.37
N PHE A 103 -4.04 24.08 -8.29
CA PHE A 103 -4.38 23.62 -6.95
C PHE A 103 -5.80 24.06 -6.56
N ARG A 104 -6.19 25.29 -6.88
CA ARG A 104 -7.56 25.77 -6.67
C ARG A 104 -8.58 24.92 -7.44
N ASP A 105 -8.32 24.63 -8.72
CA ASP A 105 -9.18 23.80 -9.56
C ASP A 105 -9.33 22.36 -9.04
N MET A 106 -8.30 21.82 -8.36
CA MET A 106 -8.35 20.49 -7.74
C MET A 106 -9.16 20.45 -6.44
N VAL A 107 -9.04 21.47 -5.60
CA VAL A 107 -9.64 21.47 -4.25
C VAL A 107 -11.02 22.08 -4.21
N TYR A 108 -11.41 22.76 -5.25
CA TYR A 108 -12.64 23.53 -5.35
C TYR A 108 -13.39 23.21 -6.64
N THR A 109 -14.60 22.70 -6.52
CA THR A 109 -15.51 22.50 -7.65
C THR A 109 -16.49 23.65 -7.70
N SER A 110 -16.49 24.38 -8.82
CA SER A 110 -17.46 25.46 -9.05
C SER A 110 -18.82 24.83 -9.36
N SER A 111 -19.64 24.66 -8.33
CA SER A 111 -21.04 24.24 -8.47
C SER A 111 -21.92 25.07 -7.56
N MET A 112 -23.10 25.50 -8.05
CA MET A 112 -24.08 26.18 -7.20
C MET A 112 -24.56 25.22 -6.14
N LEU A 113 -24.41 25.63 -4.88
CA LEU A 113 -24.98 24.89 -3.73
C LEU A 113 -26.50 25.04 -3.70
N SER A 114 -27.18 23.95 -3.44
CA SER A 114 -28.63 23.97 -3.22
C SER A 114 -28.96 24.66 -1.89
N GLN A 115 -30.17 25.21 -1.77
CA GLN A 115 -30.65 25.75 -0.50
C GLN A 115 -30.54 24.74 0.66
N LYS A 116 -30.78 23.46 0.39
CA LYS A 116 -30.64 22.39 1.37
C LYS A 116 -29.20 22.24 1.89
N GLU A 117 -28.22 22.37 1.01
CA GLU A 117 -26.80 22.31 1.40
C GLU A 117 -26.41 23.52 2.25
N ILE A 118 -26.87 24.71 1.88
CA ILE A 118 -26.65 25.92 2.67
C ILE A 118 -27.29 25.79 4.06
N GLU A 119 -28.53 25.30 4.14
CA GLU A 119 -29.22 25.06 5.43
C GLU A 119 -28.47 24.01 6.29
N MET A 120 -27.91 22.98 5.69
CA MET A 120 -27.08 22.01 6.42
C MET A 120 -25.81 22.65 6.98
N ILE A 121 -25.14 23.54 6.21
CA ILE A 121 -23.98 24.29 6.69
C ILE A 121 -24.36 25.17 7.88
N ARG A 122 -25.46 25.92 7.77
CA ARG A 122 -26.00 26.75 8.86
C ARG A 122 -26.22 25.94 10.12
N LYS A 123 -26.97 24.84 10.03
CA LYS A 123 -27.26 23.94 11.16
C LYS A 123 -25.98 23.38 11.81
N LYS A 124 -24.99 22.99 11.02
CA LYS A 124 -23.68 22.53 11.54
C LYS A 124 -22.93 23.65 12.24
N TYR A 125 -22.97 24.87 11.70
CA TYR A 125 -22.33 26.03 12.31
C TYR A 125 -23.01 26.40 13.64
N ASP A 126 -24.34 26.45 13.68
CA ASP A 126 -25.13 26.82 14.87
C ASP A 126 -24.84 25.89 16.06
N PHE A 127 -24.48 24.63 15.79
CA PHE A 127 -24.05 23.68 16.84
C PHE A 127 -22.87 24.19 17.67
N TYR A 128 -21.95 24.93 17.08
CA TYR A 128 -20.76 25.40 17.78
C TYR A 128 -21.02 26.60 18.69
N ASN A 129 -22.19 27.23 18.58
CA ASN A 129 -22.67 28.34 19.43
C ASN A 129 -21.58 29.44 19.59
N ILE A 130 -20.92 29.79 18.48
CA ILE A 130 -19.85 30.79 18.47
C ILE A 130 -20.45 32.18 18.70
N SER A 131 -19.93 32.90 19.69
CA SER A 131 -20.38 34.26 20.04
C SER A 131 -19.22 35.10 20.56
N TYR A 132 -19.40 36.41 20.53
CA TYR A 132 -18.42 37.36 21.05
C TYR A 132 -18.99 38.04 22.27
N LYS A 133 -18.21 38.07 23.36
CA LYS A 133 -18.54 38.77 24.60
C LYS A 133 -17.31 39.52 25.11
N ASP A 134 -17.40 40.81 25.30
CA ASP A 134 -16.34 41.67 25.80
C ASP A 134 -15.02 41.53 24.96
N GLY A 135 -15.16 41.42 23.66
CA GLY A 135 -14.06 41.25 22.73
C GLY A 135 -13.44 39.85 22.69
N LYS A 136 -13.96 38.89 23.48
CA LYS A 136 -13.54 37.48 23.47
C LYS A 136 -14.52 36.62 22.73
N VAL A 137 -13.97 35.69 21.93
CA VAL A 137 -14.78 34.66 21.26
C VAL A 137 -15.06 33.50 22.22
N THR A 138 -16.25 32.94 22.14
CA THR A 138 -16.63 31.76 22.92
C THR A 138 -17.39 30.81 22.01
N GLY A 139 -17.38 29.52 22.34
CA GLY A 139 -18.09 28.49 21.59
C GLY A 139 -17.89 27.11 22.21
N VAL A 140 -18.39 26.09 21.55
CA VAL A 140 -18.20 24.69 21.97
C VAL A 140 -16.71 24.32 21.84
N PRO A 141 -16.08 23.76 22.88
CA PRO A 141 -14.70 23.31 22.81
C PRO A 141 -14.47 22.26 21.72
N ILE A 142 -13.31 22.29 21.07
CA ILE A 142 -12.90 21.36 20.03
C ILE A 142 -11.86 20.40 20.59
N PHE A 143 -11.96 19.12 20.24
CA PHE A 143 -11.05 18.09 20.68
C PHE A 143 -10.53 17.26 19.50
N MET A 144 -9.34 16.72 19.66
CA MET A 144 -8.86 15.65 18.80
C MET A 144 -9.35 14.31 19.33
N VAL A 145 -10.01 13.50 18.47
CA VAL A 145 -10.69 12.23 18.86
C VAL A 145 -9.78 11.28 19.64
N ARG A 146 -8.51 11.15 19.25
CA ARG A 146 -7.58 10.29 19.98
C ARG A 146 -7.22 10.79 21.37
N ALA A 147 -7.22 12.08 21.56
CA ALA A 147 -7.04 12.62 22.91
C ALA A 147 -8.25 12.28 23.80
N SER A 148 -9.48 12.35 23.28
CA SER A 148 -10.68 11.96 24.05
C SER A 148 -10.68 10.49 24.43
N GLU A 149 -10.34 9.58 23.51
CA GLU A 149 -10.19 8.14 23.80
C GLU A 149 -9.12 7.86 24.86
N ALA A 150 -8.05 8.64 24.85
CA ALA A 150 -6.99 8.57 25.83
C ALA A 150 -7.47 9.02 27.22
N TYR A 151 -8.19 10.13 27.28
CA TYR A 151 -8.75 10.63 28.54
C TYR A 151 -9.77 9.69 29.15
N GLU A 152 -10.60 9.04 28.36
CA GLU A 152 -11.54 8.00 28.84
C GLU A 152 -10.81 6.85 29.55
N ARG A 153 -9.62 6.48 29.09
CA ARG A 153 -8.82 5.39 29.70
C ARG A 153 -8.04 5.85 30.93
N MET A 154 -7.54 7.09 30.91
CA MET A 154 -6.79 7.66 32.02
C MET A 154 -7.68 8.10 33.18
N PHE A 155 -8.89 8.50 32.87
CA PHE A 155 -9.88 9.04 33.85
C PHE A 155 -11.22 8.33 33.68
N PRO A 156 -11.30 7.03 34.05
CA PRO A 156 -12.52 6.23 33.83
C PRO A 156 -13.73 6.74 34.60
N ASP A 157 -13.50 7.54 35.63
CA ASP A 157 -14.58 8.15 36.45
C ASP A 157 -15.08 9.48 35.85
N TRP A 158 -14.49 10.00 34.79
CA TRP A 158 -15.02 11.16 34.11
C TRP A 158 -16.28 10.81 33.34
N ASP A 159 -17.22 11.78 33.35
CA ASP A 159 -18.45 11.62 32.58
C ASP A 159 -18.15 11.48 31.09
N LYS A 160 -18.28 10.23 30.58
CA LYS A 160 -18.08 9.90 29.16
C LYS A 160 -18.97 10.72 28.24
N ASP A 161 -20.14 11.07 28.72
CA ASP A 161 -21.06 11.97 28.03
C ASP A 161 -20.49 13.38 27.89
N MET A 162 -19.66 13.82 28.82
CA MET A 162 -19.00 15.12 28.76
C MET A 162 -17.97 15.14 27.64
N LEU A 163 -17.14 14.08 27.50
CA LEU A 163 -16.12 13.97 26.46
C LEU A 163 -16.73 13.71 25.09
N THR A 164 -17.77 12.88 25.00
CA THR A 164 -18.44 12.53 23.73
C THR A 164 -19.48 13.55 23.26
N LYS A 165 -20.21 14.20 24.17
CA LYS A 165 -21.20 15.24 23.82
C LYS A 165 -20.55 16.61 23.57
N GLN A 166 -19.43 16.91 24.21
CA GLN A 166 -18.61 18.07 23.91
C GLN A 166 -17.59 17.78 22.80
N GLY A 167 -17.42 16.49 22.44
CA GLY A 167 -16.46 16.03 21.47
C GLY A 167 -16.81 16.43 20.07
N VAL A 168 -16.64 17.69 19.78
CA VAL A 168 -16.58 18.09 18.39
C VAL A 168 -15.22 17.72 17.89
N GLU A 169 -15.21 16.72 17.05
CA GLU A 169 -13.99 16.25 16.43
C GLU A 169 -13.38 17.37 15.58
N MET A 170 -12.10 17.63 15.80
CA MET A 170 -11.32 18.62 15.05
C MET A 170 -11.51 18.49 13.54
N ARG A 171 -11.54 17.27 13.01
CA ARG A 171 -11.78 17.01 11.57
C ARG A 171 -13.13 17.55 11.13
N ALA A 172 -14.22 17.26 11.87
CA ALA A 172 -15.55 17.73 11.53
C ALA A 172 -15.64 19.27 11.55
N TYR A 173 -14.95 19.92 12.48
CA TYR A 173 -14.85 21.37 12.55
C TYR A 173 -14.15 21.95 11.31
N PHE A 174 -13.00 21.43 10.95
CA PHE A 174 -12.24 21.91 9.79
C PHE A 174 -12.89 21.55 8.44
N ASP A 175 -13.57 20.41 8.37
CA ASP A 175 -14.36 20.05 7.19
C ASP A 175 -15.56 21.02 7.02
N LEU A 176 -16.16 21.50 8.11
CA LEU A 176 -17.17 22.56 8.04
C LEU A 176 -16.57 23.89 7.59
N MET A 177 -15.41 24.28 8.10
CA MET A 177 -14.71 25.48 7.62
C MET A 177 -14.47 25.41 6.11
N LYS A 178 -14.05 24.24 5.59
CA LYS A 178 -13.92 24.02 4.14
C LYS A 178 -15.25 24.14 3.42
N GLN A 179 -16.33 23.54 3.95
CA GLN A 179 -17.68 23.65 3.35
C GLN A 179 -18.14 25.12 3.28
N ILE A 180 -17.91 25.90 4.32
CA ILE A 180 -18.20 27.34 4.37
C ILE A 180 -17.37 28.09 3.31
N ALA A 181 -16.08 27.80 3.19
CA ALA A 181 -15.20 28.41 2.18
C ALA A 181 -15.65 28.09 0.75
N VAL A 182 -16.07 26.86 0.49
CA VAL A 182 -16.66 26.46 -0.80
C VAL A 182 -17.99 27.19 -1.05
N ALA A 183 -18.85 27.30 -0.02
CA ALA A 183 -20.11 28.03 -0.12
C ALA A 183 -19.90 29.51 -0.41
N TYR A 184 -18.94 30.16 0.24
CA TYR A 184 -18.53 31.54 -0.04
C TYR A 184 -18.13 31.74 -1.51
N ASN A 185 -17.26 30.87 -2.03
CA ASN A 185 -16.75 30.99 -3.41
C ASN A 185 -17.82 30.67 -4.47
N ASN A 186 -18.83 29.86 -4.14
CA ASN A 186 -19.93 29.48 -5.04
C ASN A 186 -21.19 30.33 -4.90
N ALA A 187 -21.27 31.20 -3.90
CA ALA A 187 -22.46 31.99 -3.66
C ALA A 187 -22.71 32.99 -4.81
N SER A 188 -23.88 32.87 -5.44
CA SER A 188 -24.40 33.85 -6.41
C SER A 188 -25.16 35.00 -5.73
N ASP A 189 -25.59 34.78 -4.49
CA ASP A 189 -26.30 35.76 -3.65
C ASP A 189 -25.30 36.44 -2.71
N ASP A 190 -25.20 37.76 -2.78
CA ASP A 190 -24.27 38.55 -1.97
C ASP A 190 -24.56 38.44 -0.47
N SER A 191 -25.82 38.21 -0.06
CA SER A 191 -26.17 38.01 1.35
C SER A 191 -25.65 36.67 1.89
N VAL A 192 -25.74 35.59 1.09
CA VAL A 192 -25.18 34.29 1.42
C VAL A 192 -23.65 34.37 1.46
N ARG A 193 -23.04 35.06 0.51
CA ARG A 193 -21.58 35.27 0.49
C ARG A 193 -21.10 36.01 1.74
N ALA A 194 -21.77 37.10 2.12
CA ALA A 194 -21.47 37.85 3.33
C ALA A 194 -21.61 36.99 4.59
N GLU A 195 -22.72 36.23 4.70
CA GLU A 195 -22.96 35.31 5.78
C GLU A 195 -21.85 34.25 5.91
N MET A 196 -21.44 33.62 4.79
CA MET A 196 -20.38 32.60 4.82
C MET A 196 -19.02 33.21 5.19
N LYS A 197 -18.73 34.44 4.75
CA LYS A 197 -17.54 35.19 5.18
C LYS A 197 -17.53 35.40 6.69
N ASP A 198 -18.64 35.87 7.27
CA ASP A 198 -18.73 36.14 8.70
C ASP A 198 -18.62 34.86 9.53
N LYS A 199 -19.29 33.79 9.10
CA LYS A 199 -19.18 32.46 9.73
C LYS A 199 -17.76 31.91 9.70
N PHE A 200 -17.08 32.04 8.56
CA PHE A 200 -15.68 31.62 8.43
C PHE A 200 -14.76 32.39 9.39
N LEU A 201 -14.87 33.71 9.45
CA LEU A 201 -14.06 34.54 10.33
C LEU A 201 -14.34 34.26 11.81
N ALA A 202 -15.58 34.02 12.18
CA ALA A 202 -15.95 33.62 13.54
C ALA A 202 -15.36 32.25 13.92
N MET A 203 -15.37 31.27 13.01
CA MET A 203 -14.72 29.97 13.22
C MET A 203 -13.19 30.11 13.29
N TYR A 204 -12.60 30.98 12.46
CA TYR A 204 -11.17 31.29 12.53
C TYR A 204 -10.79 31.81 13.92
N ASP A 205 -11.50 32.83 14.44
CA ASP A 205 -11.24 33.41 15.75
C ASP A 205 -11.44 32.38 16.88
N HIS A 206 -12.50 31.59 16.80
CA HIS A 206 -12.83 30.57 17.78
C HIS A 206 -11.77 29.48 17.87
N ILE A 207 -11.27 28.95 16.74
CA ILE A 207 -10.28 27.89 16.76
C ILE A 207 -8.87 28.42 17.09
N THR A 208 -8.58 29.67 16.73
CA THR A 208 -7.32 30.32 17.12
C THR A 208 -7.29 30.59 18.63
N ASP A 209 -8.40 31.05 19.23
CA ASP A 209 -8.54 31.23 20.68
C ASP A 209 -8.38 29.91 21.44
N GLN A 210 -8.77 28.78 20.87
CA GLN A 210 -8.53 27.45 21.44
C GLN A 210 -7.11 26.92 21.25
N GLY A 211 -6.21 27.70 20.65
CA GLY A 211 -4.80 27.38 20.54
C GLY A 211 -4.38 26.69 19.24
N VAL A 212 -5.22 26.64 18.19
CA VAL A 212 -4.75 26.27 16.85
C VAL A 212 -4.02 27.45 16.24
N ALA A 213 -2.77 27.62 16.64
CA ALA A 213 -1.92 28.74 16.32
C ALA A 213 -0.48 28.30 16.09
N PHE A 214 0.33 29.18 15.51
CA PHE A 214 1.77 28.94 15.37
C PHE A 214 2.40 28.65 16.73
N GLY A 215 3.16 27.54 16.81
CA GLY A 215 3.89 27.14 18.02
C GLY A 215 3.12 26.21 18.94
N SER A 216 1.83 25.97 18.72
CA SER A 216 1.02 25.04 19.53
C SER A 216 1.17 23.57 19.08
N CYS A 217 0.65 22.65 19.88
CA CYS A 217 0.55 21.23 19.51
C CYS A 217 -0.79 20.63 19.96
N TRP A 218 -1.53 20.09 19.03
CA TRP A 218 -2.83 19.47 19.26
C TRP A 218 -2.77 17.93 19.10
N GLY A 219 -1.67 17.30 19.52
CA GLY A 219 -1.52 15.87 19.57
C GLY A 219 -0.63 15.28 18.47
N ASN A 220 -0.97 14.13 17.96
CA ASN A 220 -0.12 13.33 17.10
C ASN A 220 0.03 13.90 15.68
N ILE A 221 1.25 14.27 15.27
CA ILE A 221 1.52 14.86 13.95
C ILE A 221 1.15 13.96 12.77
N HIS A 222 1.22 12.63 12.93
CA HIS A 222 0.75 11.70 11.90
C HIS A 222 -0.74 11.84 11.60
N HIS A 223 -1.50 12.36 12.57
CA HIS A 223 -2.93 12.58 12.44
C HIS A 223 -3.29 13.99 12.02
N TYR A 224 -2.36 14.94 12.06
CA TYR A 224 -2.61 16.30 11.55
C TYR A 224 -3.01 16.27 10.08
N GLY A 225 -2.34 15.48 9.24
CA GLY A 225 -2.70 15.34 7.83
C GLY A 225 -4.11 14.83 7.59
N TYR A 226 -4.68 14.08 8.52
CA TYR A 226 -6.08 13.63 8.44
C TYR A 226 -7.04 14.62 9.09
N SER A 227 -6.71 15.11 10.28
CA SER A 227 -7.61 15.94 11.09
C SER A 227 -7.61 17.40 10.66
N VAL A 228 -6.48 17.92 10.18
CA VAL A 228 -6.29 19.34 9.84
C VAL A 228 -6.45 19.64 8.35
N ARG A 229 -6.61 18.62 7.50
CA ARG A 229 -6.70 18.80 6.03
C ARG A 229 -7.76 19.82 5.62
N GLY A 230 -8.92 19.83 6.26
CA GLY A 230 -9.98 20.79 6.01
C GLY A 230 -9.55 22.23 6.28
N LEU A 231 -8.75 22.46 7.33
CA LEU A 231 -8.22 23.78 7.67
C LEU A 231 -7.29 24.33 6.58
N TYR A 232 -6.33 23.50 6.10
CA TYR A 232 -5.42 23.91 5.04
C TYR A 232 -6.17 24.41 3.79
N LEU A 233 -7.20 23.66 3.40
CA LEU A 233 -8.01 23.97 2.23
C LEU A 233 -8.93 25.17 2.47
N ALA A 234 -9.52 25.28 3.65
CA ALA A 234 -10.37 26.40 4.02
C ALA A 234 -9.60 27.73 4.02
N TYR A 235 -8.42 27.76 4.65
CA TYR A 235 -7.59 28.97 4.67
C TYR A 235 -7.11 29.35 3.28
N PHE A 236 -6.68 28.39 2.47
CA PHE A 236 -6.29 28.63 1.10
C PHE A 236 -7.43 29.23 0.26
N LEU A 237 -8.63 28.66 0.33
CA LEU A 237 -9.79 29.15 -0.41
C LEU A 237 -10.26 30.53 0.06
N MET A 238 -9.99 30.90 1.31
CA MET A 238 -10.37 32.18 1.94
C MET A 238 -9.18 33.14 2.09
N LYS A 239 -8.08 32.90 1.36
CA LYS A 239 -6.84 33.72 1.41
C LYS A 239 -7.13 35.23 1.32
N ASP A 240 -7.97 35.65 0.38
CA ASP A 240 -8.29 37.05 0.19
C ASP A 240 -9.14 37.64 1.34
N VAL A 241 -10.07 36.85 1.87
CA VAL A 241 -10.86 37.23 3.05
C VAL A 241 -9.97 37.40 4.28
N LEU A 242 -9.01 36.47 4.47
CA LEU A 242 -8.02 36.58 5.57
C LEU A 242 -7.12 37.79 5.40
N ARG A 243 -6.74 38.14 4.16
CA ARG A 243 -5.96 39.35 3.85
C ARG A 243 -6.76 40.60 4.19
N GLU A 244 -8.00 40.70 3.73
CA GLU A 244 -8.89 41.84 4.03
C GLU A 244 -9.12 42.01 5.54
N ALA A 245 -9.22 40.92 6.26
CA ALA A 245 -9.39 40.93 7.73
C ALA A 245 -8.10 41.17 8.52
N GLY A 246 -6.94 41.31 7.85
CA GLY A 246 -5.64 41.50 8.50
C GLY A 246 -5.09 40.25 9.19
N LYS A 247 -5.63 39.04 8.88
CA LYS A 247 -5.32 37.76 9.54
C LYS A 247 -4.41 36.86 8.70
N LEU A 248 -4.04 37.25 7.49
CA LEU A 248 -3.33 36.38 6.54
C LEU A 248 -1.98 35.88 7.07
N ASN A 249 -1.17 36.77 7.65
CA ASN A 249 0.16 36.39 8.15
C ASN A 249 0.12 35.37 9.28
N GLU A 250 -0.84 35.52 10.20
CA GLU A 250 -1.04 34.55 11.29
C GLU A 250 -1.53 33.21 10.76
N ALA A 251 -2.52 33.23 9.88
CA ALA A 251 -3.05 32.04 9.23
C ALA A 251 -1.96 31.28 8.45
N GLU A 252 -1.16 31.97 7.67
CA GLU A 252 -0.04 31.40 6.91
C GLU A 252 1.03 30.75 7.82
N ARG A 253 1.45 31.48 8.88
CA ARG A 253 2.42 30.94 9.86
C ARG A 253 1.86 29.69 10.55
N THR A 254 0.58 29.71 10.91
CA THR A 254 -0.12 28.57 11.51
C THR A 254 -0.13 27.37 10.56
N LEU A 255 -0.48 27.57 9.29
CA LEU A 255 -0.48 26.47 8.32
C LEU A 255 0.92 25.88 8.08
N ARG A 256 1.96 26.73 7.96
CA ARG A 256 3.34 26.26 7.79
C ARG A 256 3.83 25.46 9.01
N TRP A 257 3.45 25.86 10.21
CA TRP A 257 3.74 25.14 11.44
C TRP A 257 3.08 23.75 11.46
N TYR A 258 1.76 23.67 11.27
CA TYR A 258 1.02 22.40 11.29
C TYR A 258 1.39 21.46 10.12
N ALA A 259 1.73 22.00 8.98
CA ALA A 259 2.18 21.22 7.81
C ALA A 259 3.68 20.81 7.89
N ILE A 260 4.39 21.25 8.94
CA ILE A 260 5.84 20.99 9.09
C ILE A 260 6.59 21.39 7.80
N THR A 261 6.23 22.55 7.24
CA THR A 261 6.67 22.95 5.90
C THR A 261 8.20 23.08 5.79
N ASN A 262 8.89 23.48 6.86
CA ASN A 262 10.35 23.60 6.84
C ASN A 262 11.11 22.28 6.69
N GLU A 263 10.45 21.12 6.87
CA GLU A 263 11.06 19.80 6.58
C GLU A 263 11.57 19.68 5.14
N VAL A 264 11.01 20.47 4.21
CA VAL A 264 11.41 20.44 2.79
C VAL A 264 12.73 21.17 2.50
N TYR A 265 13.23 21.99 3.46
CA TYR A 265 14.41 22.82 3.24
C TYR A 265 15.70 22.02 3.04
N PRO A 266 16.04 21.05 3.89
CA PRO A 266 17.24 20.26 3.66
C PRO A 266 17.10 19.41 2.39
N LYS A 267 18.20 19.31 1.63
CA LYS A 267 18.25 18.34 0.53
C LYS A 267 18.13 16.92 1.09
N PRO A 268 17.18 16.09 0.58
CA PRO A 268 17.10 14.70 1.00
C PRO A 268 18.42 13.94 0.74
N GLU A 269 18.87 13.17 1.70
CA GLU A 269 20.11 12.39 1.61
C GLU A 269 19.91 11.08 0.83
N VAL A 270 18.68 10.57 0.81
CA VAL A 270 18.31 9.30 0.15
C VAL A 270 17.06 9.49 -0.70
N ASP A 271 16.89 8.61 -1.68
CA ASP A 271 15.70 8.56 -2.50
C ASP A 271 14.55 7.88 -1.74
N GLY A 272 13.33 8.38 -1.96
CA GLY A 272 12.09 7.88 -1.37
C GLY A 272 11.76 8.52 -0.03
N ILE A 273 10.47 8.76 0.17
CA ILE A 273 9.87 9.15 1.47
C ILE A 273 8.79 8.14 1.85
N ASP A 274 8.34 8.17 3.09
CA ASP A 274 7.27 7.32 3.56
C ASP A 274 5.94 7.61 2.86
N MET A 275 5.11 6.58 2.67
CA MET A 275 3.81 6.70 2.02
C MET A 275 2.86 7.64 2.76
N ASP A 276 2.92 7.65 4.11
CA ASP A 276 2.11 8.56 4.93
C ASP A 276 2.51 10.02 4.73
N SER A 277 3.77 10.31 4.44
CA SER A 277 4.21 11.68 4.16
C SER A 277 3.53 12.22 2.89
N PHE A 278 3.39 11.41 1.85
CA PHE A 278 2.61 11.79 0.67
C PHE A 278 1.13 11.99 1.00
N ASN A 279 0.54 11.08 1.78
CA ASN A 279 -0.88 11.14 2.12
C ASN A 279 -1.23 12.32 3.05
N THR A 280 -0.40 12.59 4.04
CA THR A 280 -0.75 13.49 5.15
C THR A 280 -0.14 14.87 5.02
N GLN A 281 1.01 15.03 4.36
CA GLN A 281 1.79 16.27 4.42
C GLN A 281 1.74 17.09 3.13
N THR A 282 1.62 16.48 1.95
CA THR A 282 1.72 17.19 0.67
C THR A 282 0.66 18.29 0.52
N THR A 283 -0.60 17.99 0.84
CA THR A 283 -1.70 18.96 0.74
C THR A 283 -1.50 20.16 1.67
N GLY A 284 -1.10 19.91 2.91
CA GLY A 284 -0.83 20.98 3.89
C GLY A 284 0.34 21.86 3.49
N ARG A 285 1.43 21.24 3.01
CA ARG A 285 2.64 21.95 2.57
C ARG A 285 2.38 22.84 1.37
N ILE A 286 1.76 22.30 0.31
CA ILE A 286 1.46 23.13 -0.86
C ILE A 286 0.48 24.25 -0.52
N ALA A 287 -0.58 23.99 0.23
CA ALA A 287 -1.54 25.00 0.65
C ALA A 287 -0.86 26.11 1.45
N SER A 288 0.01 25.77 2.42
CA SER A 288 0.73 26.75 3.23
C SER A 288 1.68 27.64 2.40
N ILE A 289 2.37 27.06 1.41
CA ILE A 289 3.25 27.79 0.51
C ILE A 289 2.45 28.72 -0.42
N LEU A 290 1.31 28.26 -0.93
CA LEU A 290 0.46 29.06 -1.81
C LEU A 290 -0.29 30.18 -1.08
N MET A 291 -0.38 30.14 0.24
CA MET A 291 -0.85 31.28 1.07
C MET A 291 0.11 32.46 1.03
N MET A 292 1.40 32.24 0.78
CA MET A 292 2.41 33.30 0.73
C MET A 292 2.21 34.24 -0.47
N GLU A 293 2.64 35.48 -0.35
CA GLU A 293 2.80 36.39 -1.47
C GLU A 293 3.95 35.93 -2.40
N ASP A 294 3.94 36.34 -3.67
CA ASP A 294 4.92 35.94 -4.68
C ASP A 294 6.29 36.61 -4.46
N THR A 295 6.96 36.16 -3.43
CA THR A 295 8.25 36.66 -2.93
C THR A 295 9.39 35.70 -3.24
N PRO A 296 10.66 36.12 -3.13
CA PRO A 296 11.81 35.23 -3.17
C PRO A 296 11.74 34.08 -2.15
N GLU A 297 11.12 34.29 -1.00
CA GLU A 297 10.93 33.27 0.02
C GLU A 297 9.94 32.18 -0.44
N LYS A 298 8.79 32.57 -1.03
CA LYS A 298 7.86 31.62 -1.64
C LYS A 298 8.54 30.81 -2.75
N LEU A 299 9.35 31.45 -3.59
CA LEU A 299 10.14 30.78 -4.61
C LEU A 299 11.10 29.74 -4.01
N GLN A 300 11.77 30.08 -2.92
CA GLN A 300 12.68 29.20 -2.20
C GLN A 300 11.94 27.97 -1.63
N TYR A 301 10.76 28.18 -1.02
CA TYR A 301 9.90 27.08 -0.56
C TYR A 301 9.44 26.17 -1.69
N LEU A 302 8.97 26.73 -2.79
CA LEU A 302 8.52 25.94 -3.95
C LEU A 302 9.66 25.11 -4.55
N LYS A 303 10.86 25.66 -4.69
CA LYS A 303 12.04 24.92 -5.15
C LYS A 303 12.41 23.79 -4.19
N SER A 304 12.39 24.08 -2.89
CA SER A 304 12.70 23.08 -1.85
C SER A 304 11.64 21.97 -1.80
N PHE A 305 10.36 22.32 -1.90
CA PHE A 305 9.27 21.38 -1.88
C PHE A 305 9.23 20.52 -3.15
N SER A 306 9.41 21.11 -4.32
CA SER A 306 9.54 20.37 -5.58
C SER A 306 10.68 19.35 -5.52
N ARG A 307 11.84 19.75 -5.01
CA ARG A 307 12.98 18.85 -4.79
C ARG A 307 12.63 17.72 -3.80
N TRP A 308 11.93 18.03 -2.72
CA TRP A 308 11.47 17.04 -1.74
C TRP A 308 10.52 16.01 -2.38
N ILE A 309 9.57 16.45 -3.22
CA ILE A 309 8.69 15.58 -4.01
C ILE A 309 9.49 14.75 -5.01
N ASP A 310 10.45 15.36 -5.71
CA ASP A 310 11.29 14.66 -6.69
C ASP A 310 12.04 13.48 -6.06
N TYR A 311 12.77 13.71 -4.96
CA TYR A 311 13.44 12.65 -4.23
C TYR A 311 12.48 11.63 -3.66
N GLY A 312 11.35 12.09 -3.12
CA GLY A 312 10.32 11.23 -2.56
C GLY A 312 9.70 10.26 -3.56
N CYS A 313 9.53 10.69 -4.80
CA CYS A 313 8.95 9.89 -5.89
C CYS A 313 9.95 8.93 -6.56
N ARG A 314 11.25 9.04 -6.30
CA ARG A 314 12.24 8.12 -6.86
C ARG A 314 12.17 6.73 -6.21
N PRO A 315 12.66 5.67 -6.88
CA PRO A 315 12.68 4.33 -6.29
C PRO A 315 13.59 4.26 -5.07
N ALA A 316 13.01 3.98 -3.91
CA ALA A 316 13.77 3.86 -2.67
C ALA A 316 14.52 2.52 -2.56
N LEU A 317 15.66 2.53 -1.88
CA LEU A 317 16.43 1.34 -1.57
C LEU A 317 15.79 0.53 -0.45
N GLY A 318 16.10 -0.75 -0.40
CA GLY A 318 15.66 -1.65 0.67
C GLY A 318 14.15 -1.63 0.91
N LEU A 319 13.73 -1.65 2.16
CA LEU A 319 12.32 -1.57 2.56
C LEU A 319 11.87 -0.14 2.92
N ALA A 320 12.77 0.84 2.86
CA ALA A 320 12.43 2.24 3.09
C ALA A 320 11.67 2.86 1.92
N GLY A 321 10.97 3.97 2.17
CA GLY A 321 10.30 4.77 1.15
C GLY A 321 9.10 4.09 0.49
N ALA A 322 8.34 4.90 -0.23
CA ALA A 322 7.03 4.52 -0.77
C ALA A 322 7.08 3.67 -2.04
N PHE A 323 8.04 3.91 -2.94
CA PHE A 323 8.05 3.32 -4.28
C PHE A 323 9.27 2.46 -4.52
N LYS A 324 9.09 1.34 -5.25
CA LYS A 324 10.15 0.38 -5.57
C LYS A 324 10.39 0.23 -7.06
N LYS A 325 11.61 -0.23 -7.41
CA LYS A 325 12.04 -0.45 -8.81
C LYS A 325 11.14 -1.42 -9.57
N ASP A 326 10.52 -2.38 -8.88
CA ASP A 326 9.60 -3.37 -9.48
C ASP A 326 8.17 -2.86 -9.65
N GLY A 327 7.88 -1.62 -9.25
CA GLY A 327 6.54 -1.03 -9.23
C GLY A 327 5.77 -1.29 -7.94
N GLY A 328 6.45 -1.75 -6.89
CA GLY A 328 5.87 -1.91 -5.55
C GLY A 328 5.52 -0.58 -4.91
N ALA A 329 4.39 -0.56 -4.20
CA ALA A 329 3.91 0.56 -3.39
C ALA A 329 3.93 0.15 -1.92
N PHE A 330 4.88 0.72 -1.17
CA PHE A 330 5.20 0.29 0.19
C PHE A 330 4.53 1.15 1.25
N HIS A 331 4.06 0.45 2.29
CA HIS A 331 3.71 1.01 3.59
C HIS A 331 4.02 -0.06 4.65
N HIS A 332 4.35 0.34 5.88
CA HIS A 332 4.81 -0.58 6.94
C HIS A 332 5.89 -1.57 6.45
N ARG A 333 6.85 -1.05 5.69
CA ARG A 333 8.03 -1.80 5.21
C ARG A 333 7.70 -3.01 4.33
N ASN A 334 6.54 -3.03 3.68
CA ASN A 334 6.15 -4.08 2.75
C ASN A 334 5.28 -3.52 1.60
N ASN A 335 5.13 -4.29 0.54
CA ASN A 335 4.20 -3.96 -0.53
C ASN A 335 2.76 -3.98 -0.01
N TYR A 336 2.17 -2.80 0.14
CA TYR A 336 0.85 -2.58 0.72
C TYR A 336 0.03 -1.60 -0.14
N PRO A 337 -0.31 -1.99 -1.39
CA PRO A 337 -0.95 -1.10 -2.35
C PRO A 337 -2.32 -0.59 -1.89
N ALA A 338 -3.10 -1.39 -1.16
CA ALA A 338 -4.43 -0.96 -0.68
C ALA A 338 -4.38 0.21 0.31
N TYR A 339 -3.28 0.38 1.05
CA TYR A 339 -3.04 1.57 1.87
C TYR A 339 -2.41 2.71 1.06
N ALA A 340 -1.57 2.36 0.09
CA ALA A 340 -0.77 3.30 -0.68
C ALA A 340 -1.60 4.27 -1.55
N VAL A 341 -2.88 3.96 -1.82
CA VAL A 341 -3.74 4.82 -2.66
C VAL A 341 -3.82 6.27 -2.16
N GLY A 342 -3.82 6.52 -0.85
CA GLY A 342 -3.80 7.88 -0.30
C GLY A 342 -2.51 8.63 -0.58
N GLY A 343 -1.35 7.96 -0.45
CA GLY A 343 -0.05 8.56 -0.77
C GLY A 343 0.16 8.76 -2.26
N LEU A 344 -0.33 7.84 -3.09
CA LEU A 344 -0.31 8.00 -4.54
C LEU A 344 -1.14 9.20 -5.01
N GLU A 345 -2.23 9.53 -4.29
CA GLU A 345 -2.97 10.77 -4.55
C GLU A 345 -2.08 12.00 -4.33
N GLY A 346 -1.36 12.05 -3.19
CA GLY A 346 -0.41 13.13 -2.92
C GLY A 346 0.69 13.22 -3.97
N ALA A 347 1.32 12.10 -4.34
CA ALA A 347 2.40 12.08 -5.33
C ALA A 347 1.92 12.50 -6.73
N SER A 348 0.82 11.92 -7.24
CA SER A 348 0.30 12.24 -8.58
C SER A 348 -0.19 13.68 -8.68
N ASN A 349 -0.84 14.20 -7.63
CA ASN A 349 -1.28 15.58 -7.59
C ASN A 349 -0.10 16.56 -7.65
N MET A 350 0.99 16.30 -6.92
CA MET A 350 2.17 17.17 -6.95
C MET A 350 2.87 17.13 -8.30
N ILE A 351 3.00 15.95 -8.92
CA ILE A 351 3.56 15.82 -10.28
C ILE A 351 2.73 16.67 -11.27
N TYR A 352 1.40 16.57 -11.23
CA TYR A 352 0.52 17.37 -12.08
C TYR A 352 0.63 18.88 -11.84
N LEU A 353 0.66 19.30 -10.57
CA LEU A 353 0.74 20.72 -10.22
C LEU A 353 2.01 21.35 -10.75
N PHE A 354 3.14 20.66 -10.68
CA PHE A 354 4.46 21.18 -11.03
C PHE A 354 4.82 20.97 -12.50
N ASN A 355 4.13 20.10 -13.22
CA ASN A 355 4.49 19.81 -14.61
C ASN A 355 4.41 21.04 -15.53
N HIS A 356 5.33 21.13 -16.49
CA HIS A 356 5.53 22.27 -17.41
C HIS A 356 5.82 23.61 -16.70
N THR A 357 6.41 23.57 -15.52
CA THR A 357 6.90 24.73 -14.77
C THR A 357 8.39 24.56 -14.43
N ASP A 358 9.02 25.62 -13.90
CA ASP A 358 10.39 25.52 -13.34
C ASP A 358 10.49 24.62 -12.09
N PHE A 359 9.36 24.12 -11.63
CA PHE A 359 9.23 23.25 -10.44
C PHE A 359 8.92 21.78 -10.80
N ALA A 360 8.98 21.41 -12.10
CA ALA A 360 8.71 20.04 -12.52
C ALA A 360 9.69 19.06 -11.88
N VAL A 361 9.17 17.89 -11.47
CA VAL A 361 10.01 16.80 -10.98
C VAL A 361 10.80 16.14 -12.11
N SER A 362 11.84 15.37 -11.79
CA SER A 362 12.66 14.66 -12.79
C SER A 362 11.85 13.58 -13.53
N GLU A 363 12.32 13.24 -14.72
CA GLU A 363 11.78 12.13 -15.50
C GLU A 363 11.74 10.82 -14.69
N LEU A 364 12.79 10.53 -13.91
CA LEU A 364 12.86 9.34 -13.05
C LEU A 364 11.74 9.31 -12.01
N ALA A 365 11.49 10.42 -11.32
CA ALA A 365 10.43 10.54 -10.32
C ALA A 365 9.04 10.35 -10.94
N HIS A 366 8.76 11.05 -12.04
CA HIS A 366 7.49 10.93 -12.77
C HIS A 366 7.28 9.50 -13.31
N GLN A 367 8.30 8.93 -13.97
CA GLN A 367 8.24 7.56 -14.50
C GLN A 367 8.02 6.51 -13.41
N THR A 368 8.57 6.73 -12.20
CA THR A 368 8.38 5.81 -11.08
C THR A 368 6.92 5.76 -10.64
N VAL A 369 6.28 6.91 -10.43
CA VAL A 369 4.85 6.96 -10.03
C VAL A 369 3.95 6.40 -11.13
N LYS A 370 4.22 6.73 -12.41
CA LYS A 370 3.54 6.12 -13.57
C LYS A 370 3.65 4.59 -13.53
N LYS A 371 4.87 4.07 -13.36
CA LYS A 371 5.12 2.61 -13.29
C LYS A 371 4.34 1.95 -12.16
N VAL A 372 4.33 2.54 -10.96
CA VAL A 372 3.60 2.02 -9.80
C VAL A 372 2.10 1.91 -10.11
N LEU A 373 1.49 2.97 -10.62
CA LEU A 373 0.07 2.98 -10.98
C LEU A 373 -0.25 1.93 -12.07
N LEU A 374 0.58 1.84 -13.12
CA LEU A 374 0.39 0.84 -14.18
C LEU A 374 0.59 -0.58 -13.68
N THR A 375 1.47 -0.81 -12.71
CA THR A 375 1.64 -2.10 -12.02
C THR A 375 0.40 -2.44 -11.19
N MET A 376 -0.11 -1.49 -10.42
CA MET A 376 -1.31 -1.69 -9.60
C MET A 376 -2.53 -2.06 -10.46
N ARG A 377 -2.77 -1.36 -11.58
CA ARG A 377 -3.86 -1.70 -12.50
C ARG A 377 -3.69 -3.07 -13.15
N PHE A 378 -2.46 -3.59 -13.22
CA PHE A 378 -2.19 -4.90 -13.80
C PHE A 378 -2.68 -6.03 -12.88
N TYR A 379 -2.38 -6.01 -11.58
CA TYR A 379 -2.81 -7.05 -10.66
C TYR A 379 -4.22 -6.88 -10.09
N CYS A 380 -4.81 -5.70 -10.18
CA CYS A 380 -6.19 -5.47 -9.72
C CYS A 380 -7.26 -6.00 -10.67
N ASN A 381 -6.92 -6.43 -11.84
CA ASN A 381 -7.79 -6.80 -12.96
C ASN A 381 -8.79 -5.69 -13.37
N LYS A 382 -9.63 -5.18 -12.46
CA LYS A 382 -10.43 -3.95 -12.65
C LYS A 382 -10.06 -2.94 -11.56
N LEU A 383 -10.79 -2.84 -10.48
CA LEU A 383 -10.55 -1.84 -9.43
C LEU A 383 -10.05 -2.46 -8.12
N ASN A 384 -10.57 -3.62 -7.73
CA ASN A 384 -10.34 -4.17 -6.40
C ASN A 384 -8.94 -4.80 -6.27
N PHE A 385 -8.31 -4.57 -5.12
CA PHE A 385 -7.07 -5.26 -4.78
C PHE A 385 -7.31 -6.73 -4.51
N PRO A 386 -6.35 -7.60 -4.90
CA PRO A 386 -6.32 -8.98 -4.40
C PRO A 386 -6.28 -9.00 -2.87
N LEU A 387 -6.98 -9.95 -2.25
CA LEU A 387 -7.09 -10.02 -0.78
C LEU A 387 -5.72 -10.08 -0.08
N SER A 388 -4.79 -10.86 -0.65
CA SER A 388 -3.43 -11.00 -0.12
C SER A 388 -2.57 -9.74 -0.22
N MET A 389 -3.01 -8.71 -0.96
CA MET A 389 -2.31 -7.44 -1.14
C MET A 389 -3.00 -6.27 -0.42
N SER A 390 -4.03 -6.56 0.37
CA SER A 390 -4.82 -5.57 1.09
C SER A 390 -4.31 -5.29 2.52
N GLY A 391 -3.13 -5.82 2.89
CA GLY A 391 -2.52 -5.66 4.20
C GLY A 391 -3.45 -6.13 5.32
N ARG A 392 -3.76 -5.24 6.27
CA ARG A 392 -4.69 -5.53 7.38
C ARG A 392 -6.18 -5.40 7.02
N HIS A 393 -6.53 -5.21 5.74
CA HIS A 393 -7.91 -5.05 5.29
C HIS A 393 -8.30 -6.06 4.21
N PRO A 394 -8.21 -7.39 4.47
CA PRO A 394 -8.58 -8.42 3.50
C PRO A 394 -10.11 -8.59 3.42
N ASP A 395 -10.85 -7.50 3.43
CA ASP A 395 -12.31 -7.47 3.38
C ASP A 395 -12.88 -7.26 1.96
N GLY A 396 -12.01 -7.32 0.94
CA GLY A 396 -12.38 -7.16 -0.46
C GLY A 396 -12.82 -5.74 -0.88
N LYS A 397 -12.76 -4.77 0.04
CA LYS A 397 -13.22 -3.40 -0.21
C LYS A 397 -12.17 -2.47 -0.78
N GLY A 398 -10.87 -2.81 -0.64
CA GLY A 398 -9.77 -1.99 -1.18
C GLY A 398 -9.89 -1.82 -2.69
N LYS A 399 -9.79 -0.58 -3.18
CA LYS A 399 -9.94 -0.22 -4.60
C LYS A 399 -8.90 0.77 -5.05
N LEU A 400 -8.53 0.67 -6.32
CA LEU A 400 -7.83 1.75 -7.03
C LEU A 400 -8.66 3.03 -7.01
N ILE A 401 -8.00 4.15 -7.04
CA ILE A 401 -8.61 5.46 -7.24
C ILE A 401 -8.36 5.90 -8.69
N PRO A 402 -9.33 5.77 -9.59
CA PRO A 402 -9.13 6.07 -11.01
C PRO A 402 -8.66 7.49 -11.28
N MET A 403 -9.06 8.47 -10.46
CA MET A 403 -8.64 9.86 -10.61
C MET A 403 -7.13 10.05 -10.60
N GLN A 404 -6.37 9.20 -9.92
CA GLN A 404 -4.90 9.27 -9.93
C GLN A 404 -4.33 9.03 -11.33
N TYR A 405 -4.97 8.14 -12.10
CA TYR A 405 -4.60 7.89 -13.51
C TYR A 405 -4.97 9.07 -14.41
N ALA A 406 -6.14 9.68 -14.20
CA ALA A 406 -6.55 10.86 -14.94
C ALA A 406 -5.62 12.07 -14.68
N VAL A 407 -5.27 12.30 -13.42
CA VAL A 407 -4.35 13.36 -13.01
C VAL A 407 -2.97 13.15 -13.64
N MET A 408 -2.45 11.91 -13.62
CA MET A 408 -1.17 11.58 -14.27
C MET A 408 -1.25 11.68 -15.79
N ALA A 409 -2.41 11.39 -16.41
CA ALA A 409 -2.62 11.65 -17.84
C ALA A 409 -2.51 13.13 -18.18
N LEU A 410 -3.07 14.00 -17.34
CA LEU A 410 -2.99 15.46 -17.48
C LEU A 410 -1.61 16.03 -17.12
N ALA A 411 -0.81 15.28 -16.35
CA ALA A 411 0.58 15.64 -16.06
C ALA A 411 1.52 15.48 -17.28
N GLY A 412 1.05 14.88 -18.38
CA GLY A 412 1.86 14.63 -19.56
C GLY A 412 2.83 13.47 -19.44
N THR A 413 3.72 13.32 -20.41
CA THR A 413 4.73 12.25 -20.41
C THR A 413 5.90 12.58 -19.48
N PRO A 414 6.55 11.53 -18.86
CA PRO A 414 7.69 11.76 -17.97
C PRO A 414 8.86 12.52 -18.58
N ASP A 415 9.08 12.38 -19.88
CA ASP A 415 10.12 13.10 -20.63
C ASP A 415 9.69 14.53 -21.03
N GLY A 416 8.49 14.97 -20.64
CA GLY A 416 7.96 16.30 -20.90
C GLY A 416 7.64 16.63 -22.37
N LYS A 417 7.65 15.63 -23.29
CA LYS A 417 7.44 15.85 -24.71
C LYS A 417 5.96 15.98 -25.12
N ALA A 418 5.06 15.41 -24.34
CA ALA A 418 3.63 15.47 -24.62
C ALA A 418 2.84 16.00 -23.41
N ASP A 419 1.84 16.83 -23.67
CA ASP A 419 0.97 17.44 -22.66
C ASP A 419 0.02 16.42 -22.00
N PHE A 420 -0.16 15.27 -22.63
CA PHE A 420 -0.99 14.17 -22.12
C PHE A 420 -0.22 12.85 -22.19
N ASP A 421 -0.32 12.05 -21.12
CA ASP A 421 0.20 10.69 -21.13
C ASP A 421 -0.87 9.70 -21.64
N ALA A 422 -0.64 9.15 -22.83
CA ALA A 422 -1.59 8.27 -23.51
C ALA A 422 -1.84 6.96 -22.76
N ASP A 423 -0.80 6.37 -22.12
CA ASP A 423 -0.94 5.12 -21.36
C ASP A 423 -1.81 5.34 -20.12
N MET A 424 -1.57 6.45 -19.41
CA MET A 424 -2.36 6.81 -18.23
C MET A 424 -3.80 7.15 -18.58
N ALA A 425 -4.02 7.86 -19.70
CA ALA A 425 -5.36 8.19 -20.21
C ALA A 425 -6.13 6.92 -20.58
N ALA A 426 -5.50 6.02 -21.32
CA ALA A 426 -6.12 4.75 -21.74
C ALA A 426 -6.43 3.83 -20.55
N ALA A 427 -5.52 3.75 -19.57
CA ALA A 427 -5.74 3.02 -18.33
C ALA A 427 -6.91 3.60 -17.52
N TYR A 428 -6.96 4.92 -17.35
CA TYR A 428 -8.08 5.60 -16.69
C TYR A 428 -9.42 5.24 -17.33
N LEU A 429 -9.52 5.44 -18.65
CA LEU A 429 -10.77 5.17 -19.39
C LEU A 429 -11.21 3.71 -19.29
N ARG A 430 -10.28 2.73 -19.28
CA ARG A 430 -10.62 1.33 -19.05
C ARG A 430 -11.10 1.07 -17.62
N LEU A 431 -10.42 1.63 -16.63
CA LEU A 431 -10.76 1.41 -15.21
C LEU A 431 -12.18 1.87 -14.90
N VAL A 432 -12.59 3.00 -15.50
CA VAL A 432 -13.91 3.59 -15.27
C VAL A 432 -14.96 3.17 -16.29
N ALA A 433 -14.59 2.54 -17.38
CA ALA A 433 -15.54 2.03 -18.37
C ALA A 433 -16.47 1.00 -17.74
N GLY A 434 -17.76 1.15 -17.98
CA GLY A 434 -18.81 0.26 -17.55
C GLY A 434 -19.98 0.29 -18.52
N THR A 435 -20.99 -0.55 -18.31
CA THR A 435 -22.25 -0.45 -19.03
C THR A 435 -23.01 0.77 -18.51
N SER A 436 -23.38 1.69 -19.39
CA SER A 436 -24.22 2.81 -19.04
C SER A 436 -25.59 2.36 -18.55
N SER A 437 -26.02 2.83 -17.37
CA SER A 437 -27.36 2.53 -16.87
C SER A 437 -28.44 3.35 -17.54
N THR A 438 -28.08 4.45 -18.22
CA THR A 438 -29.03 5.38 -18.84
C THR A 438 -29.14 5.24 -20.37
N GLY A 439 -28.17 4.56 -21.00
CA GLY A 439 -28.09 4.46 -22.45
C GLY A 439 -27.72 5.76 -23.18
N GLU A 440 -27.44 6.82 -22.43
CA GLU A 440 -27.10 8.16 -22.99
C GLU A 440 -25.58 8.37 -23.11
N ASP A 441 -24.78 7.64 -22.34
CA ASP A 441 -23.32 7.76 -22.38
C ASP A 441 -22.74 6.92 -23.53
N PRO A 442 -21.70 7.37 -24.23
CA PRO A 442 -20.97 6.58 -25.20
C PRO A 442 -20.45 5.26 -24.61
N GLU A 443 -20.27 4.23 -25.43
CA GLU A 443 -19.86 2.86 -25.01
C GLU A 443 -18.57 2.88 -24.15
N TYR A 444 -17.65 3.79 -24.37
CA TYR A 444 -16.41 3.94 -23.63
C TYR A 444 -16.48 4.96 -22.49
N MET A 445 -17.63 5.62 -22.29
CA MET A 445 -17.81 6.54 -21.16
C MET A 445 -18.06 5.77 -19.87
N PRO A 446 -17.45 6.24 -18.78
CA PRO A 446 -17.60 5.55 -17.51
C PRO A 446 -18.96 5.79 -16.86
N GLN A 447 -19.38 4.80 -16.06
CA GLN A 447 -20.43 4.98 -15.07
C GLN A 447 -19.82 5.61 -13.80
N PHE A 448 -19.94 6.91 -13.62
CA PHE A 448 -19.44 7.58 -12.44
C PHE A 448 -20.54 8.00 -11.48
N SER A 449 -20.23 7.87 -10.19
CA SER A 449 -21.06 8.42 -9.14
C SER A 449 -20.81 9.91 -8.89
N ASN A 450 -19.68 10.46 -9.37
CA ASN A 450 -19.33 11.85 -9.21
C ASN A 450 -19.08 12.56 -10.55
N GLU A 451 -19.37 13.85 -10.57
CA GLU A 451 -19.31 14.66 -11.77
C GLU A 451 -17.88 14.96 -12.23
N GLU A 452 -16.93 15.04 -11.31
CA GLU A 452 -15.53 15.32 -11.62
C GLU A 452 -14.89 14.19 -12.43
N GLU A 453 -15.12 12.94 -12.06
CA GLU A 453 -14.62 11.78 -12.83
C GLU A 453 -15.24 11.74 -14.22
N ARG A 454 -16.52 12.06 -14.32
CA ARG A 454 -17.23 12.17 -15.61
C ARG A 454 -16.62 13.28 -16.48
N ARG A 455 -16.34 14.43 -15.89
CA ARG A 455 -15.68 15.56 -16.56
C ARG A 455 -14.28 15.18 -17.07
N MET A 456 -13.48 14.49 -16.27
CA MET A 456 -12.15 14.01 -16.66
C MET A 456 -12.22 13.00 -17.80
N ALA A 457 -13.13 12.04 -17.72
CA ALA A 457 -13.37 11.09 -18.80
C ALA A 457 -13.70 11.79 -20.11
N LYS A 458 -14.56 12.82 -20.04
CA LYS A 458 -14.92 13.62 -21.21
C LYS A 458 -13.73 14.36 -21.80
N ILE A 459 -12.93 15.05 -20.98
CA ILE A 459 -11.73 15.76 -21.44
C ILE A 459 -10.79 14.82 -22.20
N LEU A 460 -10.49 13.64 -21.64
CA LEU A 460 -9.58 12.70 -22.27
C LEU A 460 -10.19 12.08 -23.55
N SER A 461 -11.50 11.79 -23.54
CA SER A 461 -12.20 11.29 -24.73
C SER A 461 -12.28 12.33 -25.86
N ASP A 462 -12.53 13.59 -25.54
CA ASP A 462 -12.55 14.70 -26.51
C ASP A 462 -11.16 14.91 -27.17
N LYS A 463 -10.08 14.59 -26.44
CA LYS A 463 -8.71 14.56 -26.96
C LYS A 463 -8.41 13.33 -27.83
N GLY A 464 -9.36 12.42 -28.00
CA GLY A 464 -9.24 11.25 -28.87
C GLY A 464 -8.67 10.00 -28.20
N PHE A 465 -8.41 10.04 -26.88
CA PHE A 465 -7.99 8.84 -26.16
C PHE A 465 -9.12 7.81 -26.09
N ARG A 466 -8.73 6.54 -25.98
CA ARG A 466 -9.65 5.41 -25.89
C ARG A 466 -9.22 4.50 -24.74
N PRO A 467 -10.15 3.73 -24.17
CA PRO A 467 -9.79 2.72 -23.17
C PRO A 467 -8.76 1.74 -23.71
N GLU A 468 -7.75 1.40 -22.91
CA GLU A 468 -6.85 0.30 -23.25
C GLU A 468 -7.60 -1.05 -23.26
N PRO A 469 -7.17 -2.05 -24.03
CA PRO A 469 -7.64 -3.43 -23.87
C PRO A 469 -7.23 -3.95 -22.48
N ASP A 470 -7.85 -5.05 -22.04
CA ASP A 470 -7.42 -5.69 -20.78
C ASP A 470 -5.92 -6.04 -20.87
N PRO A 471 -5.11 -5.59 -19.89
CA PRO A 471 -3.68 -5.87 -19.88
C PRO A 471 -3.41 -7.37 -19.86
N GLN A 472 -2.40 -7.79 -20.62
CA GLN A 472 -2.00 -9.19 -20.79
C GLN A 472 -0.56 -9.36 -20.37
N GLY A 473 -0.18 -10.53 -19.91
CA GLY A 473 1.20 -10.84 -19.66
C GLY A 473 1.45 -11.55 -18.33
N ASN A 474 2.72 -11.57 -17.96
CA ASN A 474 3.20 -12.04 -16.66
C ASN A 474 3.99 -10.93 -15.96
N LEU A 475 3.82 -10.82 -14.66
CA LEU A 475 4.54 -9.87 -13.80
C LEU A 475 5.11 -10.63 -12.59
N ALA A 476 6.38 -10.42 -12.30
CA ALA A 476 7.01 -10.83 -11.05
C ALA A 476 7.52 -9.59 -10.31
N MET A 477 7.19 -9.49 -9.03
CA MET A 477 7.59 -8.39 -8.16
C MET A 477 8.42 -8.93 -7.00
N GLY A 478 9.74 -8.71 -7.02
CA GLY A 478 10.66 -9.19 -5.98
C GLY A 478 10.36 -8.55 -4.63
N TYR A 479 10.17 -7.25 -4.59
CA TYR A 479 9.79 -6.51 -3.37
C TYR A 479 8.33 -6.73 -2.94
N GLY A 480 7.49 -7.28 -3.82
CA GLY A 480 6.11 -7.64 -3.48
C GLY A 480 5.95 -9.08 -3.02
N CYS A 481 6.92 -9.94 -3.29
CA CYS A 481 6.80 -11.40 -3.22
C CYS A 481 5.52 -11.87 -3.95
N VAL A 482 5.31 -11.35 -5.16
CA VAL A 482 4.08 -11.51 -5.95
C VAL A 482 4.43 -11.95 -7.36
N SER A 483 3.63 -12.87 -7.91
CA SER A 483 3.64 -13.20 -9.33
C SER A 483 2.21 -13.16 -9.87
N VAL A 484 2.04 -12.56 -11.05
CA VAL A 484 0.73 -12.38 -11.67
C VAL A 484 0.76 -12.89 -13.09
N GLN A 485 -0.19 -13.76 -13.44
CA GLN A 485 -0.47 -14.12 -14.82
C GLN A 485 -1.82 -13.54 -15.23
N ARG A 486 -1.83 -12.86 -16.36
CA ARG A 486 -3.04 -12.22 -16.87
C ARG A 486 -3.26 -12.49 -18.33
N ARG A 487 -4.46 -12.97 -18.68
CA ARG A 487 -4.95 -13.21 -20.04
C ARG A 487 -6.42 -12.84 -20.12
N SER A 488 -6.85 -12.34 -21.27
CA SER A 488 -8.25 -11.90 -21.44
C SER A 488 -8.67 -10.99 -20.27
N ASN A 489 -9.79 -11.25 -19.64
CA ASN A 489 -10.29 -10.49 -18.48
C ASN A 489 -10.07 -11.22 -17.13
N TRP A 490 -9.13 -12.16 -17.05
CA TRP A 490 -8.77 -12.79 -15.78
C TRP A 490 -7.34 -12.46 -15.34
N ALA A 491 -7.12 -12.47 -14.05
CA ALA A 491 -5.81 -12.38 -13.43
C ALA A 491 -5.67 -13.43 -12.34
N ALA A 492 -4.57 -14.19 -12.37
CA ALA A 492 -4.15 -15.07 -11.28
C ALA A 492 -3.03 -14.38 -10.51
N VAL A 493 -3.25 -14.14 -9.24
CA VAL A 493 -2.31 -13.45 -8.36
C VAL A 493 -1.81 -14.42 -7.29
N VAL A 494 -0.52 -14.73 -7.33
CA VAL A 494 0.17 -15.56 -6.32
C VAL A 494 0.95 -14.67 -5.39
N ARG A 495 0.80 -14.89 -4.07
CA ARG A 495 1.55 -14.18 -3.03
C ARG A 495 2.25 -15.12 -2.06
N GLY A 496 3.52 -14.80 -1.79
CA GLY A 496 4.32 -15.42 -0.74
C GLY A 496 4.79 -14.43 0.31
N HIS A 497 5.62 -14.91 1.23
CA HIS A 497 6.33 -14.10 2.22
C HIS A 497 7.71 -14.72 2.46
N SER A 498 8.58 -13.95 3.10
CA SER A 498 9.96 -14.38 3.36
C SER A 498 10.45 -13.84 4.72
N ARG A 499 11.74 -13.99 5.00
CA ARG A 499 12.36 -13.34 6.18
C ARG A 499 12.39 -11.81 6.09
N TYR A 500 12.15 -11.22 4.90
CA TYR A 500 12.20 -9.78 4.66
C TYR A 500 10.82 -9.14 4.44
N LEU A 501 9.86 -9.94 3.98
CA LEU A 501 8.53 -9.47 3.59
C LEU A 501 7.47 -10.23 4.39
N TRP A 502 6.70 -9.53 5.22
CA TRP A 502 5.70 -10.16 6.10
C TRP A 502 4.56 -10.84 5.35
N ALA A 503 4.01 -11.89 5.96
CA ALA A 503 2.89 -12.67 5.43
C ALA A 503 1.56 -11.91 5.52
N ALA A 504 1.31 -11.32 6.68
CA ALA A 504 0.10 -10.58 7.00
C ALA A 504 0.42 -9.56 8.09
N GLU A 505 -0.29 -8.45 8.05
CA GLU A 505 -0.34 -7.48 9.14
C GLU A 505 -1.65 -7.67 9.90
N HIS A 506 -1.55 -7.93 11.18
CA HIS A 506 -2.68 -8.06 12.08
C HIS A 506 -2.71 -6.91 13.07
N TYR A 507 -3.91 -6.45 13.37
CA TYR A 507 -4.15 -5.34 14.28
C TYR A 507 -5.34 -5.64 15.16
N LEU A 508 -5.41 -5.06 16.35
CA LEU A 508 -6.63 -5.15 17.18
C LEU A 508 -7.81 -4.55 16.40
N GLY A 509 -8.84 -5.36 16.14
CA GLY A 509 -10.01 -4.94 15.35
C GLY A 509 -9.81 -4.93 13.83
N ALA A 510 -8.72 -5.52 13.30
CA ALA A 510 -8.53 -5.68 11.87
C ALA A 510 -7.69 -6.93 11.54
N ASN A 511 -8.08 -7.66 10.49
CA ASN A 511 -7.37 -8.85 9.99
C ASN A 511 -7.09 -9.92 11.07
N LEU A 512 -8.10 -10.35 11.79
CA LEU A 512 -7.93 -11.33 12.87
C LEU A 512 -7.61 -12.76 12.39
N TYR A 513 -7.99 -13.11 11.14
CA TYR A 513 -7.91 -14.48 10.62
C TYR A 513 -7.09 -14.64 9.34
N GLY A 514 -6.50 -13.57 8.81
CA GLY A 514 -5.78 -13.57 7.53
C GLY A 514 -4.34 -14.09 7.58
N ARG A 515 -3.96 -14.92 8.58
CA ARG A 515 -2.61 -15.45 8.78
C ARG A 515 -2.01 -16.08 7.53
N TYR A 516 -2.82 -16.80 6.76
CA TYR A 516 -2.37 -17.59 5.62
C TYR A 516 -2.42 -16.87 4.26
N LEU A 517 -2.77 -15.56 4.23
CA LEU A 517 -2.92 -14.80 2.98
C LEU A 517 -1.68 -14.77 2.08
N ALA A 518 -0.48 -14.97 2.63
CA ALA A 518 0.77 -15.01 1.86
C ALA A 518 1.52 -16.35 2.00
N HIS A 519 0.84 -17.46 2.32
CA HIS A 519 1.44 -18.80 2.37
C HIS A 519 1.44 -19.49 0.99
N GLY A 520 1.79 -18.76 -0.08
CA GLY A 520 1.65 -19.21 -1.45
C GLY A 520 0.17 -19.30 -1.84
N SER A 521 -0.62 -18.27 -1.51
CA SER A 521 -2.00 -18.15 -1.96
C SER A 521 -2.06 -17.84 -3.46
N MET A 522 -3.12 -18.28 -4.13
CA MET A 522 -3.41 -17.95 -5.52
C MET A 522 -4.87 -17.53 -5.67
N GLN A 523 -5.11 -16.26 -5.88
CA GLN A 523 -6.46 -15.75 -6.16
C GLN A 523 -6.67 -15.59 -7.67
N ILE A 524 -7.77 -16.12 -8.18
CA ILE A 524 -8.21 -15.92 -9.55
C ILE A 524 -9.28 -14.82 -9.55
N LEU A 525 -8.93 -13.67 -10.10
CA LEU A 525 -9.86 -12.56 -10.32
C LEU A 525 -10.45 -12.70 -11.71
N THR A 526 -11.69 -13.15 -11.79
CA THR A 526 -12.44 -13.38 -13.04
C THR A 526 -13.93 -13.21 -12.78
N ALA A 527 -14.72 -13.06 -13.83
CA ALA A 527 -16.17 -13.01 -13.74
C ALA A 527 -16.81 -13.61 -15.00
N ALA A 528 -18.11 -13.88 -14.94
CA ALA A 528 -18.90 -14.29 -16.11
C ALA A 528 -18.81 -13.20 -17.22
N PRO A 529 -18.97 -13.57 -18.49
CA PRO A 529 -18.96 -12.61 -19.61
C PRO A 529 -19.95 -11.45 -19.38
N GLY A 530 -19.47 -10.21 -19.54
CA GLY A 530 -20.26 -8.99 -19.35
C GLY A 530 -20.42 -8.54 -17.90
N VAL A 531 -19.87 -9.27 -16.93
CA VAL A 531 -19.90 -8.91 -15.51
C VAL A 531 -18.58 -8.24 -15.12
N VAL A 532 -18.65 -7.15 -14.34
CA VAL A 532 -17.47 -6.45 -13.83
C VAL A 532 -16.75 -7.34 -12.82
N VAL A 533 -15.44 -7.49 -12.99
CA VAL A 533 -14.62 -8.31 -12.11
C VAL A 533 -14.40 -7.63 -10.77
N THR A 534 -14.85 -8.26 -9.71
CA THR A 534 -14.65 -7.89 -8.30
C THR A 534 -14.33 -9.15 -7.49
N PRO A 535 -13.88 -9.08 -6.25
CA PRO A 535 -13.77 -10.26 -5.40
C PRO A 535 -15.10 -11.01 -5.27
N ASP A 536 -16.22 -10.31 -5.12
CA ASP A 536 -17.56 -10.90 -5.03
C ASP A 536 -17.96 -11.65 -6.31
N THR A 537 -17.84 -11.03 -7.47
CA THR A 537 -18.12 -11.67 -8.77
C THR A 537 -17.07 -12.75 -9.13
N SER A 538 -15.95 -12.78 -8.44
CA SER A 538 -14.95 -13.86 -8.50
C SER A 538 -15.18 -14.96 -7.45
N GLY A 539 -16.34 -14.94 -6.77
CA GLY A 539 -16.80 -15.98 -5.85
C GLY A 539 -16.28 -15.80 -4.42
N TRP A 540 -15.87 -14.60 -4.03
CA TRP A 540 -15.40 -14.34 -2.66
C TRP A 540 -16.33 -13.37 -1.93
N GLN A 541 -16.66 -13.71 -0.67
CA GLN A 541 -17.35 -12.88 0.31
C GLN A 541 -16.72 -13.10 1.69
N GLU A 542 -16.79 -12.13 2.60
CA GLU A 542 -16.32 -12.34 3.97
C GLU A 542 -17.26 -13.29 4.75
N ALA A 543 -18.57 -13.19 4.49
CA ALA A 543 -19.58 -13.97 5.21
C ALA A 543 -19.44 -15.47 4.95
N GLY A 544 -19.09 -16.21 5.97
CA GLY A 544 -18.93 -17.67 5.90
C GLY A 544 -17.61 -18.15 5.29
N PHE A 545 -16.66 -17.26 4.90
CA PHE A 545 -15.37 -17.67 4.33
C PHE A 545 -14.51 -18.40 5.36
N ASP A 546 -14.09 -19.63 5.07
CA ASP A 546 -13.18 -20.39 5.91
C ASP A 546 -11.74 -19.90 5.68
N TRP A 547 -11.24 -19.13 6.63
CA TRP A 547 -9.91 -18.51 6.57
C TRP A 547 -8.74 -19.50 6.62
N ASN A 548 -8.98 -20.77 6.94
CA ASN A 548 -8.00 -21.84 6.74
C ASN A 548 -7.86 -22.22 5.26
N ARG A 549 -8.92 -22.05 4.45
CA ARG A 549 -9.03 -22.55 3.08
C ARG A 549 -8.88 -21.45 2.03
N ILE A 550 -7.82 -20.65 2.15
CA ILE A 550 -7.47 -19.66 1.12
C ILE A 550 -6.96 -20.41 -0.13
N PRO A 551 -7.48 -20.13 -1.34
CA PRO A 551 -7.04 -20.86 -2.55
C PRO A 551 -5.53 -20.80 -2.76
N GLY A 552 -4.93 -21.90 -3.16
CA GLY A 552 -3.49 -22.08 -3.33
C GLY A 552 -2.71 -22.42 -2.05
N VAL A 553 -3.25 -22.12 -0.88
CA VAL A 553 -2.56 -22.30 0.41
C VAL A 553 -2.47 -23.75 0.83
N THR A 554 -1.35 -24.12 1.43
CA THR A 554 -1.13 -25.37 2.19
C THR A 554 -0.99 -25.00 3.66
N SER A 555 -1.92 -25.41 4.51
CA SER A 555 -1.99 -25.04 5.92
C SER A 555 -2.61 -26.14 6.79
N ILE A 556 -2.40 -26.04 8.08
CA ILE A 556 -3.13 -26.82 9.08
C ILE A 556 -4.51 -26.19 9.25
N HIS A 557 -5.57 -27.00 9.16
CA HIS A 557 -6.96 -26.56 9.30
C HIS A 557 -7.33 -26.44 10.77
N LEU A 558 -7.17 -25.25 11.33
CA LEU A 558 -7.33 -24.96 12.74
C LEU A 558 -8.76 -24.51 13.10
N PRO A 559 -9.21 -24.74 14.35
CA PRO A 559 -10.33 -23.98 14.91
C PRO A 559 -10.07 -22.46 14.85
N PHE A 560 -11.13 -21.66 14.74
CA PHE A 560 -10.98 -20.21 14.61
C PHE A 560 -10.25 -19.57 15.80
N ASP A 561 -10.42 -20.08 17.00
CA ASP A 561 -9.74 -19.57 18.21
C ASP A 561 -8.21 -19.80 18.14
N ASP A 562 -7.76 -20.88 17.49
CA ASP A 562 -6.33 -21.18 17.25
C ASP A 562 -5.79 -20.45 16.01
N LEU A 563 -6.67 -20.18 15.05
CA LEU A 563 -6.32 -19.42 13.83
C LEU A 563 -6.20 -17.92 14.12
N GLN A 564 -6.92 -17.40 15.11
CA GLN A 564 -6.94 -15.98 15.43
C GLN A 564 -5.55 -15.43 15.71
N ALA A 565 -5.27 -14.24 15.17
CA ALA A 565 -4.01 -13.53 15.37
C ALA A 565 -3.78 -13.15 16.84
N LYS A 566 -2.53 -13.25 17.30
CA LYS A 566 -2.08 -12.91 18.66
C LYS A 566 -1.26 -11.62 18.58
N VAL A 567 -1.95 -10.48 18.55
CA VAL A 567 -1.34 -9.14 18.38
C VAL A 567 -0.73 -8.58 19.67
N TYR A 568 -0.22 -9.44 20.51
CA TYR A 568 0.52 -9.10 21.73
C TYR A 568 1.77 -9.98 21.80
N ASN A 569 2.71 -9.63 22.68
CA ASN A 569 3.99 -10.32 22.80
C ASN A 569 4.87 -10.21 21.54
N VAL A 570 4.74 -9.13 20.81
CA VAL A 570 5.77 -8.67 19.88
C VAL A 570 6.88 -8.02 20.70
N ASP A 571 8.06 -7.81 20.13
CA ASP A 571 9.08 -7.06 20.85
C ASP A 571 8.58 -5.67 21.27
N THR A 572 9.29 -5.02 22.19
CA THR A 572 8.85 -3.78 22.84
C THR A 572 8.74 -2.57 21.89
N PHE A 573 9.01 -2.73 20.59
CA PHE A 573 9.11 -1.63 19.67
C PHE A 573 7.74 -1.13 19.18
N SER A 574 6.81 -2.01 18.80
CA SER A 574 5.48 -1.59 18.33
C SER A 574 4.34 -2.07 19.25
N GLY A 575 4.32 -3.32 19.66
CA GLY A 575 3.40 -3.84 20.67
C GLY A 575 1.91 -3.93 20.33
N MET A 576 1.46 -3.37 19.22
CA MET A 576 0.03 -3.27 18.86
C MET A 576 -0.32 -3.96 17.53
N GLU A 577 0.67 -4.46 16.82
CA GLU A 577 0.54 -5.10 15.52
C GLU A 577 1.37 -6.38 15.47
N GLU A 578 0.89 -7.34 14.70
CA GLU A 578 1.62 -8.57 14.40
C GLU A 578 1.97 -8.57 12.91
N MET A 579 3.26 -8.71 12.61
CA MET A 579 3.79 -8.87 11.26
C MET A 579 4.63 -10.12 11.18
N LEU A 580 4.05 -11.21 10.69
CA LEU A 580 4.69 -12.52 10.68
C LEU A 580 5.70 -12.64 9.54
N TYR A 581 6.94 -12.99 9.87
CA TYR A 581 8.03 -13.29 8.96
C TYR A 581 8.40 -14.77 9.00
N SER A 582 8.91 -15.29 7.88
CA SER A 582 9.61 -16.57 7.82
C SER A 582 11.09 -16.38 8.24
N ASP A 583 11.81 -17.47 8.48
CA ASP A 583 13.27 -17.51 8.49
C ASP A 583 13.84 -17.84 7.09
N GLU A 584 12.98 -18.26 6.16
CA GLU A 584 13.34 -18.60 4.79
C GLU A 584 13.37 -17.35 3.89
N ALA A 585 14.47 -17.16 3.15
CA ALA A 585 14.62 -16.04 2.22
C ALA A 585 14.09 -16.36 0.81
N PHE A 586 13.94 -17.66 0.46
CA PHE A 586 13.56 -18.09 -0.88
C PHE A 586 12.05 -18.01 -1.06
N ALA A 587 11.55 -16.86 -1.51
CA ALA A 587 10.17 -16.66 -1.93
C ALA A 587 10.08 -15.53 -2.95
N GLY A 588 9.57 -15.81 -4.15
CA GLY A 588 9.40 -14.82 -5.21
C GLY A 588 9.17 -15.44 -6.58
N GLY A 589 9.08 -14.60 -7.60
CA GLY A 589 8.75 -14.99 -8.95
C GLY A 589 9.80 -14.62 -9.99
N LEU A 590 9.67 -15.24 -11.15
CA LEU A 590 10.39 -14.94 -12.38
C LEU A 590 9.37 -14.65 -13.48
N SER A 591 9.63 -13.63 -14.29
CA SER A 591 8.83 -13.28 -15.46
C SER A 591 9.73 -13.26 -16.70
N GLN A 592 9.44 -14.11 -17.69
CA GLN A 592 10.17 -14.20 -18.95
C GLN A 592 9.50 -13.30 -19.98
N GLN A 593 10.19 -12.20 -20.36
CA GLN A 593 9.71 -11.20 -21.33
C GLN A 593 8.25 -10.75 -21.09
N HIS A 594 7.83 -10.71 -19.84
CA HIS A 594 6.45 -10.38 -19.45
C HIS A 594 5.36 -11.27 -20.08
N GLN A 595 5.69 -12.48 -20.54
CA GLN A 595 4.73 -13.41 -21.15
C GLN A 595 4.39 -14.58 -20.26
N ASN A 596 5.36 -15.32 -19.81
CA ASN A 596 5.23 -16.47 -18.93
C ASN A 596 6.13 -16.30 -17.71
N GLY A 597 5.97 -17.16 -16.72
CA GLY A 597 6.78 -17.04 -15.52
C GLY A 597 6.66 -18.23 -14.60
N ASN A 598 7.30 -18.11 -13.44
CA ASN A 598 7.09 -19.01 -12.33
C ASN A 598 7.18 -18.28 -10.99
N PHE A 599 6.75 -18.96 -9.95
CA PHE A 599 6.89 -18.52 -8.56
C PHE A 599 7.34 -19.72 -7.72
N GLY A 600 8.28 -19.48 -6.81
CA GLY A 600 8.76 -20.50 -5.88
C GLY A 600 8.82 -19.97 -4.46
N MET A 601 8.52 -20.84 -3.49
CA MET A 601 8.53 -20.48 -2.07
C MET A 601 8.94 -21.68 -1.21
N LYS A 602 9.90 -21.46 -0.31
CA LYS A 602 10.13 -22.29 0.86
C LYS A 602 9.22 -21.78 1.97
N LEU A 603 8.08 -22.45 2.18
CA LEU A 603 7.15 -22.10 3.23
C LEU A 603 7.66 -22.64 4.57
N HIS A 604 7.72 -21.79 5.58
CA HIS A 604 7.98 -22.14 6.97
C HIS A 604 7.18 -21.21 7.90
N GLU A 605 6.23 -21.78 8.64
CA GLU A 605 5.40 -21.03 9.56
C GLU A 605 6.20 -20.58 10.79
N HIS A 606 5.79 -19.47 11.41
CA HIS A 606 6.47 -18.92 12.58
C HIS A 606 6.22 -19.77 13.85
N ASP A 607 7.24 -19.91 14.72
CA ASP A 607 7.18 -20.69 15.97
C ASP A 607 6.14 -20.18 16.98
N LYS A 608 5.73 -18.91 16.88
CA LYS A 608 4.61 -18.35 17.65
C LYS A 608 3.31 -19.15 17.47
N TYR A 609 3.18 -19.80 16.31
CA TYR A 609 2.02 -20.64 15.96
C TYR A 609 2.46 -22.10 15.80
N ASN A 610 2.69 -22.56 14.58
CA ASN A 610 3.10 -23.93 14.30
C ASN A 610 4.39 -23.98 13.47
N GLY A 611 5.50 -23.66 14.08
CA GLY A 611 6.80 -23.59 13.44
C GLY A 611 7.34 -24.91 12.89
N SER A 612 6.66 -26.04 13.13
CA SER A 612 6.99 -27.30 12.48
C SER A 612 6.42 -27.42 11.05
N HIS A 613 5.46 -26.53 10.68
CA HIS A 613 4.82 -26.60 9.37
C HIS A 613 5.71 -26.03 8.27
N ARG A 614 6.08 -26.90 7.31
CA ARG A 614 6.93 -26.57 6.16
C ARG A 614 6.39 -27.16 4.87
N ALA A 615 6.72 -26.51 3.74
CA ALA A 615 6.44 -27.00 2.39
C ALA A 615 7.35 -26.36 1.35
N ARG A 616 7.56 -27.04 0.22
CA ARG A 616 8.08 -26.45 -1.02
C ARG A 616 6.91 -26.23 -1.95
N LYS A 617 6.74 -24.99 -2.43
CA LYS A 617 5.61 -24.62 -3.27
C LYS A 617 6.09 -23.96 -4.55
N SER A 618 5.45 -24.28 -5.67
CA SER A 618 5.70 -23.58 -6.94
C SER A 618 4.46 -23.43 -7.78
N PHE A 619 4.45 -22.37 -8.59
CA PHE A 619 3.43 -22.06 -9.59
C PHE A 619 4.16 -21.79 -10.90
N HIS A 620 3.74 -22.44 -11.98
CA HIS A 620 4.35 -22.31 -13.30
C HIS A 620 3.29 -21.79 -14.27
N PHE A 621 3.52 -20.64 -14.86
CA PHE A 621 2.59 -19.93 -15.71
C PHE A 621 2.97 -20.12 -17.18
N PHE A 622 2.09 -20.79 -17.94
CA PHE A 622 2.27 -21.05 -19.35
C PHE A 622 1.01 -20.62 -20.10
N ASP A 623 1.02 -19.40 -20.64
CA ASP A 623 -0.13 -18.80 -21.34
C ASP A 623 -1.43 -18.90 -20.50
N GLY A 624 -2.39 -19.73 -20.88
CA GLY A 624 -3.66 -19.95 -20.18
C GLY A 624 -3.65 -21.12 -19.19
N VAL A 625 -2.49 -21.72 -18.89
CA VAL A 625 -2.36 -22.87 -17.98
C VAL A 625 -1.43 -22.53 -16.83
N ILE A 626 -1.88 -22.76 -15.60
CA ILE A 626 -1.10 -22.58 -14.38
C ILE A 626 -0.90 -23.93 -13.73
N VAL A 627 0.34 -24.42 -13.62
CA VAL A 627 0.67 -25.68 -12.97
C VAL A 627 1.14 -25.41 -11.55
N CYS A 628 0.47 -26.01 -10.58
CA CYS A 628 0.70 -25.81 -9.14
C CYS A 628 1.27 -27.09 -8.53
N LEU A 629 2.44 -26.99 -7.93
CA LEU A 629 3.14 -28.10 -7.30
C LEU A 629 3.45 -27.79 -5.84
N GLY A 630 3.37 -28.84 -5.01
CA GLY A 630 3.88 -28.85 -3.65
C GLY A 630 4.60 -30.14 -3.33
N SER A 631 5.65 -30.05 -2.54
CA SER A 631 6.40 -31.19 -2.02
C SER A 631 6.92 -30.90 -0.62
N ASP A 632 7.49 -31.92 0.01
CA ASP A 632 8.10 -31.79 1.35
C ASP A 632 7.14 -31.14 2.37
N ILE A 633 5.84 -31.45 2.26
CA ILE A 633 4.82 -30.96 3.20
C ILE A 633 4.93 -31.75 4.47
N GLU A 634 5.27 -31.09 5.56
CA GLU A 634 5.47 -31.74 6.87
C GLU A 634 5.08 -30.82 8.03
N ASN A 635 4.66 -31.42 9.11
CA ASN A 635 4.51 -30.82 10.45
C ASN A 635 4.32 -31.86 11.50
N THR A 636 4.33 -31.46 12.77
CA THR A 636 4.15 -32.34 13.94
C THR A 636 2.77 -32.22 14.58
N ASN A 637 1.82 -31.50 13.96
CA ASN A 637 0.47 -31.37 14.49
C ASN A 637 -0.33 -32.65 14.29
N GLY A 638 -0.54 -33.40 15.37
CA GLY A 638 -1.30 -34.66 15.40
C GLY A 638 -2.81 -34.46 15.60
N GLU A 639 -3.27 -33.23 15.81
CA GLU A 639 -4.66 -32.94 16.16
C GLU A 639 -5.51 -32.58 14.95
N TYR A 640 -4.98 -31.71 14.06
CA TYR A 640 -5.72 -31.17 12.94
C TYR A 640 -5.13 -31.62 11.60
N PRO A 641 -5.98 -31.75 10.53
CA PRO A 641 -5.51 -32.11 9.21
C PRO A 641 -4.74 -30.98 8.55
N THR A 642 -3.78 -31.32 7.71
CA THR A 642 -3.10 -30.40 6.79
C THR A 642 -3.75 -30.51 5.42
N GLU A 643 -4.19 -29.39 4.85
CA GLU A 643 -4.90 -29.34 3.58
C GLU A 643 -4.19 -28.38 2.60
N THR A 644 -4.25 -28.73 1.30
CA THR A 644 -3.99 -27.78 0.22
C THR A 644 -5.31 -27.39 -0.43
N THR A 645 -5.68 -26.13 -0.38
CA THR A 645 -6.94 -25.63 -0.96
C THR A 645 -6.75 -25.32 -2.44
N ILE A 646 -7.51 -25.97 -3.29
CA ILE A 646 -7.53 -25.71 -4.73
C ILE A 646 -8.46 -24.53 -5.03
N PHE A 647 -9.68 -24.58 -4.53
CA PHE A 647 -10.60 -23.43 -4.52
C PHE A 647 -11.55 -23.46 -3.33
N GLN A 648 -12.03 -22.29 -2.94
CA GLN A 648 -13.16 -22.09 -2.05
C GLN A 648 -13.98 -20.93 -2.61
N LEU A 649 -15.26 -21.13 -2.91
CA LEU A 649 -16.11 -20.16 -3.60
C LEU A 649 -17.51 -20.10 -2.98
N ALA A 650 -18.01 -18.87 -2.80
CA ALA A 650 -19.41 -18.64 -2.46
C ALA A 650 -20.31 -19.02 -3.62
N VAL A 651 -21.45 -19.65 -3.35
CA VAL A 651 -22.40 -20.09 -4.41
C VAL A 651 -23.47 -19.04 -4.73
N THR A 652 -23.50 -17.96 -4.01
CA THR A 652 -24.33 -16.79 -4.26
C THR A 652 -23.46 -15.53 -4.18
N ASP A 653 -23.80 -14.49 -4.94
CA ASP A 653 -23.19 -13.18 -4.76
C ASP A 653 -23.77 -12.45 -3.53
N SER A 654 -23.23 -11.27 -3.20
CA SER A 654 -23.71 -10.44 -2.10
C SER A 654 -25.16 -9.93 -2.29
N ALA A 655 -25.68 -9.93 -3.52
CA ALA A 655 -27.04 -9.60 -3.88
C ALA A 655 -27.99 -10.81 -3.79
N GLY A 656 -27.46 -12.02 -3.50
CA GLY A 656 -28.26 -13.25 -3.37
C GLY A 656 -28.53 -13.97 -4.69
N HIS A 657 -27.88 -13.58 -5.79
CA HIS A 657 -28.00 -14.30 -7.05
C HIS A 657 -27.23 -15.62 -6.98
N ALA A 658 -27.91 -16.73 -7.27
CA ALA A 658 -27.28 -18.05 -7.30
C ALA A 658 -26.41 -18.22 -8.54
N TYR A 659 -25.18 -18.70 -8.34
CA TYR A 659 -24.28 -19.08 -9.42
C TYR A 659 -24.57 -20.47 -9.99
N TRP A 660 -23.85 -20.83 -11.05
CA TRP A 660 -23.94 -22.13 -11.72
C TRP A 660 -23.50 -23.25 -10.77
N LYS A 661 -23.90 -24.48 -11.13
CA LYS A 661 -23.42 -25.66 -10.42
C LYS A 661 -21.97 -25.95 -10.83
N THR A 662 -21.12 -26.27 -9.87
CA THR A 662 -19.79 -26.81 -10.12
C THR A 662 -19.90 -28.13 -10.89
N TYR A 663 -19.17 -28.25 -12.00
CA TYR A 663 -19.05 -29.49 -12.76
C TYR A 663 -17.94 -30.35 -12.18
N GLN A 664 -18.25 -31.65 -11.96
CA GLN A 664 -17.31 -32.69 -11.60
C GLN A 664 -17.28 -33.76 -12.67
N GLY A 665 -16.08 -34.01 -13.25
CA GLY A 665 -15.86 -35.06 -14.23
C GLY A 665 -14.77 -36.02 -13.79
N ASP A 666 -15.04 -37.33 -13.79
CA ASP A 666 -14.08 -38.47 -13.58
C ASP A 666 -13.17 -38.35 -12.35
N GLY A 667 -13.54 -37.54 -11.33
CA GLY A 667 -12.76 -37.27 -10.14
C GLY A 667 -11.45 -36.50 -10.35
N LYS A 668 -11.06 -36.20 -11.58
CA LYS A 668 -9.83 -35.47 -11.94
C LYS A 668 -10.09 -34.12 -12.58
N VAL A 669 -11.30 -33.90 -13.08
CA VAL A 669 -11.67 -32.64 -13.78
C VAL A 669 -12.77 -31.95 -13.00
N TRP A 670 -12.54 -30.67 -12.70
CA TRP A 670 -13.49 -29.80 -12.04
C TRP A 670 -13.63 -28.51 -12.82
N ILE A 671 -14.83 -27.96 -12.90
CA ILE A 671 -15.03 -26.59 -13.37
C ILE A 671 -15.93 -25.94 -12.34
N ASP A 672 -15.46 -24.85 -11.77
CA ASP A 672 -16.25 -24.08 -10.81
C ASP A 672 -17.39 -23.32 -11.51
N HIS A 673 -18.27 -22.74 -10.71
CA HIS A 673 -19.45 -22.04 -11.22
C HIS A 673 -19.14 -20.67 -11.86
N ILE A 674 -17.86 -20.21 -11.83
CA ILE A 674 -17.41 -18.98 -12.49
C ILE A 674 -16.70 -19.30 -13.82
N GLY A 675 -16.44 -20.58 -14.10
CA GLY A 675 -15.84 -21.05 -15.34
C GLY A 675 -14.33 -21.28 -15.28
N THR A 676 -13.75 -21.40 -14.09
CA THR A 676 -12.36 -21.83 -13.93
C THR A 676 -12.30 -23.37 -13.87
N GLY A 677 -11.46 -23.96 -14.70
CA GLY A 677 -11.21 -25.41 -14.76
C GLY A 677 -10.01 -25.81 -13.92
N TYR A 678 -10.13 -26.97 -13.29
CA TYR A 678 -9.07 -27.57 -12.49
C TYR A 678 -8.86 -29.01 -12.93
N TYR A 679 -7.60 -29.34 -13.25
CA TYR A 679 -7.16 -30.72 -13.47
C TYR A 679 -6.37 -31.15 -12.24
N VAL A 680 -6.88 -32.17 -11.54
CA VAL A 680 -6.34 -32.66 -10.26
C VAL A 680 -6.05 -34.15 -10.39
N PRO A 681 -4.83 -34.57 -10.79
CA PRO A 681 -4.47 -35.96 -10.99
C PRO A 681 -4.36 -36.79 -9.70
N VAL A 682 -4.37 -36.13 -8.55
CA VAL A 682 -4.32 -36.72 -7.20
C VAL A 682 -5.71 -36.75 -6.56
N ALA A 683 -5.87 -37.49 -5.46
CA ALA A 683 -7.12 -37.50 -4.71
C ALA A 683 -7.43 -36.11 -4.14
N ALA A 684 -8.66 -35.63 -4.36
CA ALA A 684 -9.15 -34.38 -3.81
C ALA A 684 -10.56 -34.56 -3.25
N LYS A 685 -10.88 -33.80 -2.21
CA LYS A 685 -12.16 -33.83 -1.52
C LYS A 685 -12.97 -32.58 -1.87
N PHE A 686 -14.13 -32.77 -2.45
CA PHE A 686 -15.09 -31.72 -2.72
C PHE A 686 -16.10 -31.62 -1.59
N GLU A 687 -16.26 -30.44 -1.03
CA GLU A 687 -17.19 -30.17 0.07
C GLU A 687 -18.21 -29.12 -0.31
N LYS A 688 -19.43 -29.30 0.17
CA LYS A 688 -20.53 -28.33 0.14
C LYS A 688 -20.95 -28.08 1.57
N LYS A 689 -20.91 -26.82 1.99
CA LYS A 689 -21.34 -26.41 3.33
C LYS A 689 -22.41 -25.33 3.19
N PHE A 690 -23.65 -25.66 3.46
CA PHE A 690 -24.83 -24.81 3.32
C PHE A 690 -25.63 -24.82 4.62
N PRO A 691 -25.36 -23.90 5.60
CA PRO A 691 -24.33 -22.86 5.58
C PRO A 691 -22.95 -23.34 6.04
N GLN A 692 -21.91 -22.60 5.65
CA GLN A 692 -20.59 -22.62 6.25
C GLN A 692 -20.50 -21.50 7.28
N TYR A 693 -20.09 -21.82 8.48
CA TYR A 693 -19.86 -20.85 9.56
C TYR A 693 -18.42 -20.35 9.56
N SER A 694 -18.23 -19.10 9.91
CA SER A 694 -16.93 -18.42 9.98
C SER A 694 -16.96 -17.26 10.98
N ARG A 695 -15.90 -16.47 10.99
CA ARG A 695 -15.73 -15.26 11.82
C ARG A 695 -15.40 -14.04 10.96
N ALA A 696 -15.95 -12.89 11.33
CA ALA A 696 -15.61 -11.62 10.70
C ALA A 696 -14.25 -11.11 11.15
N GLN A 697 -13.49 -10.54 10.23
CA GLN A 697 -12.10 -10.09 10.44
C GLN A 697 -11.95 -8.97 11.48
N LYS A 698 -12.91 -8.08 11.61
CA LYS A 698 -12.78 -6.87 12.46
C LYS A 698 -13.32 -7.04 13.87
N VAL A 699 -14.37 -7.81 14.04
CA VAL A 699 -15.15 -7.84 15.29
C VAL A 699 -15.29 -9.21 15.89
N ASN A 700 -14.60 -10.23 15.35
CA ASN A 700 -14.68 -11.63 15.79
C ASN A 700 -16.15 -12.13 15.95
N LYS A 701 -17.06 -11.60 15.13
CA LYS A 701 -18.47 -11.99 15.13
C LYS A 701 -18.67 -13.18 14.20
N GLU A 702 -19.50 -14.13 14.62
CA GLU A 702 -19.89 -15.24 13.76
C GLU A 702 -20.57 -14.75 12.48
N THR A 703 -20.18 -15.34 11.37
CA THR A 703 -20.75 -15.14 10.04
C THR A 703 -21.09 -16.47 9.41
N LYS A 704 -21.96 -16.47 8.41
CA LYS A 704 -22.31 -17.68 7.65
C LYS A 704 -22.65 -17.35 6.20
N GLY A 705 -22.41 -18.32 5.34
CA GLY A 705 -22.74 -18.26 3.91
C GLY A 705 -22.74 -19.66 3.30
N ASP A 706 -23.19 -19.77 2.07
CA ASP A 706 -23.19 -21.04 1.34
C ASP A 706 -21.94 -21.15 0.47
N TRP A 707 -21.15 -22.20 0.71
CA TRP A 707 -19.81 -22.34 0.14
C TRP A 707 -19.55 -23.72 -0.45
N VAL A 708 -18.73 -23.76 -1.49
CA VAL A 708 -18.12 -24.98 -2.03
C VAL A 708 -16.61 -24.87 -1.97
N SER A 709 -15.95 -25.98 -1.67
CA SER A 709 -14.48 -26.04 -1.66
C SER A 709 -13.96 -27.35 -2.24
N LEU A 710 -12.76 -27.30 -2.83
CA LEU A 710 -12.00 -28.46 -3.28
C LEU A 710 -10.64 -28.43 -2.62
N VAL A 711 -10.31 -29.48 -1.87
CA VAL A 711 -9.08 -29.57 -1.10
C VAL A 711 -8.35 -30.89 -1.32
N ILE A 712 -7.02 -30.88 -1.23
CA ILE A 712 -6.20 -32.09 -1.13
C ILE A 712 -5.86 -32.24 0.35
N ASP A 713 -6.34 -33.35 0.94
CA ASP A 713 -6.10 -33.68 2.34
C ASP A 713 -4.78 -34.46 2.46
N HIS A 714 -3.84 -33.95 3.24
CA HIS A 714 -2.54 -34.58 3.52
C HIS A 714 -2.54 -35.37 4.86
N GLY A 715 -3.67 -35.37 5.55
CA GLY A 715 -3.81 -35.99 6.87
C GLY A 715 -3.18 -35.19 8.00
N LYS A 716 -3.08 -35.79 9.17
CA LYS A 716 -2.47 -35.21 10.36
C LYS A 716 -0.97 -35.54 10.40
N SER A 717 -0.14 -34.58 10.83
CA SER A 717 1.31 -34.74 10.89
C SER A 717 1.93 -35.32 9.62
N PRO A 718 1.66 -34.75 8.43
CA PRO A 718 2.22 -35.28 7.19
C PRO A 718 3.75 -35.24 7.22
N LYS A 719 4.38 -36.21 6.52
CA LYS A 719 5.84 -36.29 6.36
C LYS A 719 6.16 -36.47 4.88
N GLY A 720 6.68 -35.43 4.24
CA GLY A 720 7.04 -35.44 2.81
C GLY A 720 5.83 -35.58 1.89
N ALA A 721 4.64 -35.09 2.26
CA ALA A 721 3.47 -35.10 1.42
C ALA A 721 3.64 -34.16 0.22
N SER A 722 2.86 -34.40 -0.84
CA SER A 722 2.97 -33.63 -2.08
C SER A 722 1.62 -33.48 -2.79
N TYR A 723 1.54 -32.49 -3.71
CA TYR A 723 0.39 -32.31 -4.56
C TYR A 723 0.79 -31.88 -5.97
N GLU A 724 -0.15 -32.03 -6.88
CA GLU A 724 -0.11 -31.52 -8.24
C GLU A 724 -1.53 -31.19 -8.69
N TYR A 725 -1.71 -29.99 -9.26
CA TYR A 725 -2.91 -29.65 -10.00
C TYR A 725 -2.61 -28.57 -11.05
N ALA A 726 -3.48 -28.44 -12.04
CA ALA A 726 -3.40 -27.36 -13.03
C ALA A 726 -4.71 -26.57 -13.08
N VAL A 727 -4.60 -25.26 -13.30
CA VAL A 727 -5.72 -24.32 -13.37
C VAL A 727 -5.79 -23.72 -14.76
N LEU A 728 -7.00 -23.71 -15.32
CA LEU A 728 -7.32 -23.12 -16.62
C LEU A 728 -8.50 -22.15 -16.44
N PRO A 729 -8.22 -20.84 -16.20
CA PRO A 729 -9.29 -19.86 -16.09
C PRO A 729 -10.09 -19.71 -17.39
N GLN A 730 -11.37 -19.40 -17.28
CA GLN A 730 -12.29 -19.18 -18.39
C GLN A 730 -12.31 -20.33 -19.41
N THR A 731 -12.56 -21.53 -18.94
CA THR A 731 -12.59 -22.77 -19.74
C THR A 731 -14.00 -23.41 -19.77
N VAL A 732 -14.15 -24.43 -20.59
CA VAL A 732 -15.38 -25.20 -20.74
C VAL A 732 -15.14 -26.70 -20.65
N VAL A 733 -16.19 -27.46 -20.35
CA VAL A 733 -16.13 -28.92 -20.15
C VAL A 733 -15.40 -29.67 -21.27
N PRO A 734 -15.67 -29.44 -22.56
CA PRO A 734 -14.95 -30.14 -23.63
C PRO A 734 -13.43 -29.92 -23.60
N VAL A 735 -13.00 -28.69 -23.36
CA VAL A 735 -11.57 -28.31 -23.26
C VAL A 735 -10.93 -29.05 -22.10
N MET A 736 -11.56 -29.04 -20.92
CA MET A 736 -11.04 -29.72 -19.73
C MET A 736 -10.96 -31.23 -19.90
N LYS A 737 -11.95 -31.86 -20.53
CA LYS A 737 -11.91 -33.30 -20.87
C LYS A 737 -10.77 -33.65 -21.82
N GLN A 738 -10.51 -32.80 -22.82
CA GLN A 738 -9.37 -32.98 -23.72
C GLN A 738 -8.05 -32.80 -23.00
N PHE A 739 -7.94 -31.74 -22.16
CA PHE A 739 -6.75 -31.47 -21.36
C PHE A 739 -6.42 -32.63 -20.42
N ALA A 740 -7.40 -33.21 -19.73
CA ALA A 740 -7.20 -34.34 -18.84
C ALA A 740 -6.69 -35.61 -19.55
N LYS A 741 -7.11 -35.82 -20.81
CA LYS A 741 -6.60 -36.95 -21.64
C LYS A 741 -5.15 -36.74 -22.06
N LYS A 742 -4.76 -35.51 -22.34
CA LYS A 742 -3.44 -35.15 -22.83
C LYS A 742 -3.07 -33.76 -22.28
N PRO A 743 -2.57 -33.67 -21.02
CA PRO A 743 -2.12 -32.41 -20.47
C PRO A 743 -1.06 -31.77 -21.35
N SER A 744 -1.11 -30.44 -21.49
CA SER A 744 -0.10 -29.69 -22.27
C SER A 744 1.23 -29.54 -21.52
N TYR A 745 1.35 -30.09 -20.35
CA TYR A 745 2.58 -30.03 -19.56
C TYR A 745 3.04 -31.41 -19.10
N LYS A 746 4.29 -31.47 -18.67
CA LYS A 746 4.90 -32.63 -18.01
C LYS A 746 5.73 -32.18 -16.81
N VAL A 747 5.46 -32.75 -15.64
CA VAL A 747 6.30 -32.62 -14.46
C VAL A 747 7.53 -33.53 -14.65
N LEU A 748 8.73 -32.93 -14.67
CA LEU A 748 10.02 -33.62 -14.84
C LEU A 748 10.66 -33.97 -13.49
N GLN A 749 10.46 -33.10 -12.48
CA GLN A 749 10.90 -33.31 -11.11
C GLN A 749 9.95 -32.61 -10.15
N LYS A 750 9.66 -33.22 -9.01
CA LYS A 750 8.85 -32.66 -7.92
C LYS A 750 9.29 -33.28 -6.59
N ASP A 751 10.22 -32.64 -5.93
CA ASP A 751 10.75 -33.06 -4.63
C ASP A 751 11.22 -31.82 -3.83
N ARG A 752 11.84 -32.05 -2.66
CA ARG A 752 12.36 -30.97 -1.80
C ARG A 752 13.43 -30.11 -2.48
N ASN A 753 14.13 -30.62 -3.50
CA ASN A 753 15.25 -29.94 -4.14
C ASN A 753 14.78 -29.06 -5.29
N ALA A 754 13.80 -29.53 -6.09
CA ALA A 754 13.38 -28.81 -7.27
C ALA A 754 11.96 -29.17 -7.71
N HIS A 755 11.27 -28.20 -8.31
CA HIS A 755 10.09 -28.41 -9.14
C HIS A 755 10.41 -27.99 -10.56
N ILE A 756 10.33 -28.94 -11.52
CA ILE A 756 10.66 -28.73 -12.93
C ILE A 756 9.47 -29.15 -13.78
N VAL A 757 8.94 -28.21 -14.57
CA VAL A 757 7.76 -28.42 -15.42
C VAL A 757 8.10 -28.00 -16.83
N ARG A 758 7.78 -28.85 -17.82
CA ARG A 758 7.85 -28.54 -19.23
C ARG A 758 6.48 -28.35 -19.83
N ASP A 759 6.24 -27.18 -20.40
CA ASP A 759 5.10 -26.98 -21.29
C ASP A 759 5.41 -27.52 -22.69
N LEU A 760 4.57 -28.43 -23.15
CA LEU A 760 4.72 -29.12 -24.42
C LEU A 760 4.22 -28.30 -25.60
N LYS A 761 3.39 -27.27 -25.34
CA LYS A 761 2.81 -26.42 -26.36
C LYS A 761 3.80 -25.32 -26.79
N SER A 762 4.41 -24.63 -25.81
CA SER A 762 5.39 -23.56 -26.06
C SER A 762 6.83 -24.04 -26.07
N ASN A 763 7.09 -25.33 -25.82
CA ASN A 763 8.44 -25.86 -25.64
C ASN A 763 9.25 -25.09 -24.60
N THR A 764 8.62 -24.74 -23.49
CA THR A 764 9.25 -23.98 -22.39
C THR A 764 9.43 -24.89 -21.19
N THR A 765 10.62 -24.89 -20.62
CA THR A 765 10.90 -25.58 -19.36
C THR A 765 11.10 -24.56 -18.23
N SER A 766 10.32 -24.71 -17.18
CA SER A 766 10.35 -23.86 -15.98
C SER A 766 10.95 -24.63 -14.82
N TYR A 767 11.93 -24.03 -14.15
CA TYR A 767 12.69 -24.61 -13.05
C TYR A 767 12.53 -23.72 -11.81
N VAL A 768 12.13 -24.32 -10.71
CA VAL A 768 12.19 -23.74 -9.37
C VAL A 768 13.17 -24.61 -8.59
N LEU A 769 14.38 -24.13 -8.42
CA LEU A 769 15.46 -24.85 -7.74
C LEU A 769 15.54 -24.35 -6.31
N PHE A 770 14.99 -25.11 -5.38
CA PHE A 770 14.99 -24.76 -3.94
C PHE A 770 16.35 -24.97 -3.31
N GLU A 771 17.10 -25.98 -3.79
CA GLU A 771 18.43 -26.33 -3.30
C GLU A 771 19.42 -26.35 -4.49
N THR A 772 20.70 -26.21 -4.21
CA THR A 772 21.75 -26.39 -5.20
C THR A 772 21.72 -27.82 -5.72
N PRO A 773 21.56 -28.04 -7.04
CA PRO A 773 21.54 -29.37 -7.61
C PRO A 773 22.84 -30.14 -7.36
N SER A 774 22.74 -31.32 -6.74
CA SER A 774 23.87 -32.22 -6.49
C SER A 774 24.24 -33.08 -7.72
N ALA A 775 23.35 -33.14 -8.72
CA ALA A 775 23.51 -33.89 -9.95
C ALA A 775 22.94 -33.11 -11.14
N ASP A 776 23.17 -33.61 -12.35
CA ASP A 776 22.57 -33.02 -13.55
C ASP A 776 21.04 -33.07 -13.49
N LEU A 777 20.44 -31.93 -13.86
CA LEU A 777 18.98 -31.79 -13.89
C LEU A 777 18.33 -32.70 -14.97
N PRO A 778 17.04 -33.06 -14.79
CA PRO A 778 16.32 -33.86 -15.78
C PRO A 778 16.34 -33.23 -17.19
N LYS A 779 16.16 -34.06 -18.20
CA LYS A 779 16.22 -33.72 -19.63
C LYS A 779 15.72 -32.31 -19.96
N GLY A 780 16.64 -31.44 -20.39
CA GLY A 780 16.40 -30.06 -20.79
C GLY A 780 17.70 -29.41 -21.26
N LEU A 781 17.64 -28.14 -21.60
CA LEU A 781 18.79 -27.34 -21.94
C LEU A 781 19.64 -27.01 -20.71
N LEU A 782 18.99 -26.69 -19.57
CA LEU A 782 19.67 -26.44 -18.30
C LEU A 782 20.16 -27.75 -17.68
N MET A 783 21.48 -27.84 -17.44
CA MET A 783 22.13 -29.00 -16.81
C MET A 783 22.36 -28.81 -15.32
N LYS A 784 22.84 -27.61 -14.91
CA LYS A 784 23.17 -27.30 -13.52
C LYS A 784 22.94 -25.84 -13.20
N ALA A 785 22.80 -25.56 -11.90
CA ALA A 785 22.95 -24.23 -11.31
C ALA A 785 23.81 -24.37 -10.04
N ASP A 786 24.61 -23.35 -9.72
CA ASP A 786 25.50 -23.37 -8.56
C ASP A 786 24.84 -22.92 -7.25
N THR A 787 23.59 -22.48 -7.33
CA THR A 787 22.80 -22.05 -6.18
C THR A 787 21.30 -22.24 -6.42
N SER A 788 20.48 -22.13 -5.36
CA SER A 788 19.01 -22.06 -5.49
C SER A 788 18.61 -20.88 -6.34
N CYS A 789 17.71 -21.05 -7.28
CA CYS A 789 17.26 -19.98 -8.19
C CYS A 789 15.98 -20.36 -8.94
N LEU A 790 15.42 -19.39 -9.65
CA LEU A 790 14.34 -19.55 -10.60
C LEU A 790 14.92 -19.46 -12.02
N VAL A 791 14.57 -20.40 -12.89
CA VAL A 791 15.02 -20.39 -14.28
C VAL A 791 13.87 -20.74 -15.21
N MET A 792 13.82 -20.12 -16.37
CA MET A 792 12.92 -20.48 -17.45
C MET A 792 13.68 -20.53 -18.77
N VAL A 793 13.48 -21.59 -19.53
CA VAL A 793 14.10 -21.78 -20.85
C VAL A 793 13.01 -22.02 -21.87
N HIS A 794 12.88 -21.11 -22.81
CA HIS A 794 12.00 -21.25 -23.98
C HIS A 794 12.85 -21.61 -25.19
N GLU A 795 12.57 -22.76 -25.82
CA GLU A 795 13.35 -23.28 -26.94
C GLU A 795 12.59 -23.07 -28.25
N GLU A 796 13.17 -22.32 -29.18
CA GLU A 796 12.71 -22.14 -30.55
C GLU A 796 13.66 -22.77 -31.54
N LYS A 797 13.23 -22.90 -32.82
CA LYS A 797 14.09 -23.43 -33.87
C LYS A 797 15.26 -22.49 -34.11
N GLY A 798 16.49 -22.96 -33.74
CA GLY A 798 17.73 -22.22 -33.96
C GLY A 798 18.08 -21.16 -32.92
N LYS A 799 17.31 -21.04 -31.80
CA LYS A 799 17.62 -20.17 -30.66
C LYS A 799 16.89 -20.60 -29.41
N ALA A 800 17.30 -20.07 -28.29
CA ALA A 800 16.52 -20.21 -27.04
C ALA A 800 16.55 -18.90 -26.25
N LEU A 801 15.54 -18.72 -25.39
CA LEU A 801 15.47 -17.62 -24.43
C LEU A 801 15.68 -18.19 -23.03
N LEU A 802 16.68 -17.72 -22.34
CA LEU A 802 17.00 -18.07 -20.97
C LEU A 802 16.65 -16.89 -20.05
N THR A 803 15.91 -17.17 -18.99
CA THR A 803 15.61 -16.19 -17.93
C THR A 803 16.06 -16.76 -16.61
N VAL A 804 16.75 -15.95 -15.80
CA VAL A 804 17.22 -16.31 -14.46
C VAL A 804 16.77 -15.25 -13.45
N ALA A 805 16.36 -15.69 -12.28
CA ALA A 805 16.08 -14.82 -11.14
C ALA A 805 16.49 -15.49 -9.83
N GLN A 806 16.91 -14.68 -8.87
CA GLN A 806 17.13 -15.11 -7.48
C GLN A 806 16.17 -14.37 -6.58
N PRO A 807 15.22 -15.07 -5.91
CA PRO A 807 14.17 -14.41 -5.14
C PRO A 807 14.63 -13.90 -3.77
N ASP A 808 15.80 -14.32 -3.26
CA ASP A 808 16.37 -13.78 -2.04
C ASP A 808 16.80 -12.33 -2.27
N LEU A 809 16.24 -11.40 -1.50
CA LEU A 809 16.59 -9.96 -1.58
C LEU A 809 17.94 -9.65 -0.92
N ALA A 810 18.49 -10.58 -0.13
CA ALA A 810 19.81 -10.49 0.49
C ALA A 810 20.08 -9.14 1.20
N PHE A 811 19.10 -8.58 1.90
CA PHE A 811 19.29 -7.35 2.67
C PHE A 811 20.29 -7.50 3.81
N TYR A 812 20.51 -8.73 4.27
CA TYR A 812 21.40 -9.02 5.39
C TYR A 812 22.17 -10.33 5.19
N ARG A 813 23.47 -10.26 5.36
CA ARG A 813 24.41 -11.40 5.26
C ARG A 813 25.18 -11.65 6.55
N GLY A 814 24.81 -10.97 7.64
CA GLY A 814 25.42 -11.16 8.96
C GLY A 814 24.94 -12.42 9.68
N PRO A 815 25.34 -12.59 10.91
CA PRO A 815 24.81 -13.63 11.79
C PRO A 815 23.28 -13.55 11.88
N SER A 816 22.63 -14.64 12.28
CA SER A 816 21.17 -14.61 12.46
C SER A 816 20.77 -13.46 13.39
N ASP A 817 19.82 -12.65 12.96
CA ASP A 817 19.21 -11.58 13.74
C ASP A 817 17.92 -12.03 14.43
N GLU A 818 17.59 -13.33 14.37
CA GLU A 818 16.47 -13.91 15.08
C GLU A 818 16.74 -13.97 16.59
N ALA A 819 15.69 -13.74 17.38
CA ALA A 819 15.71 -13.91 18.83
C ALA A 819 14.94 -15.19 19.19
N PHE A 820 15.37 -15.85 20.25
CA PHE A 820 14.76 -17.10 20.72
C PHE A 820 14.45 -17.01 22.21
N ASP A 821 13.36 -17.63 22.62
CA ASP A 821 13.02 -17.79 24.03
C ASP A 821 13.89 -18.87 24.71
N GLU A 822 13.67 -19.08 26.01
CA GLU A 822 14.38 -20.07 26.82
C GLU A 822 14.18 -21.54 26.37
N ASN A 823 13.13 -21.79 25.58
CA ASN A 823 12.80 -23.08 25.01
C ASN A 823 13.34 -23.24 23.57
N GLY A 824 14.08 -22.26 23.08
CA GLY A 824 14.62 -22.24 21.71
C GLY A 824 13.60 -21.96 20.62
N LYS A 825 12.43 -21.44 20.98
CA LYS A 825 11.43 -20.98 19.99
C LYS A 825 11.73 -19.57 19.57
N ARG A 826 11.57 -19.31 18.28
CA ARG A 826 11.78 -17.99 17.68
C ARG A 826 10.72 -17.00 18.19
N ILE A 827 11.18 -15.86 18.70
CA ILE A 827 10.35 -14.76 19.16
C ILE A 827 10.01 -13.87 17.98
N GLU A 828 8.75 -13.45 17.87
CA GLU A 828 8.36 -12.45 16.87
C GLU A 828 9.04 -11.12 17.18
N ARG A 829 9.68 -10.55 16.16
CA ARG A 829 10.33 -9.24 16.21
C ARG A 829 9.66 -8.26 15.27
N SER A 830 9.48 -7.03 15.74
CA SER A 830 9.03 -5.93 14.88
C SER A 830 10.01 -5.72 13.72
N ILE A 831 9.49 -5.42 12.53
CA ILE A 831 10.31 -5.07 11.37
C ILE A 831 11.19 -3.85 11.69
N TYR A 832 10.70 -2.92 12.49
CA TYR A 832 11.40 -1.69 12.84
C TYR A 832 12.61 -1.91 13.76
N SER A 833 12.69 -3.07 14.43
CA SER A 833 13.85 -3.46 15.24
C SER A 833 14.92 -4.25 14.46
N ARG A 834 14.68 -4.53 13.16
CA ARG A 834 15.62 -5.29 12.33
C ARG A 834 16.80 -4.43 11.86
N PRO A 835 18.05 -4.93 11.99
CA PRO A 835 19.24 -4.13 11.66
C PRO A 835 19.39 -3.82 10.16
N TRP A 836 18.71 -4.56 9.32
CA TRP A 836 18.82 -4.50 7.86
C TRP A 836 17.69 -3.72 7.16
N ILE A 837 16.77 -3.12 7.90
CA ILE A 837 15.56 -2.49 7.36
C ILE A 837 15.84 -1.39 6.31
N ASN A 838 16.97 -0.72 6.40
CA ASN A 838 17.39 0.34 5.49
C ASN A 838 18.48 -0.11 4.49
N ASN A 839 18.87 -1.40 4.52
CA ASN A 839 19.89 -1.90 3.60
C ASN A 839 19.34 -2.04 2.18
N ASP A 840 20.20 -1.84 1.19
CA ASP A 840 19.87 -2.19 -0.20
C ASP A 840 19.94 -3.71 -0.41
N SER A 841 19.25 -4.20 -1.44
CA SER A 841 19.33 -5.59 -1.87
C SER A 841 20.76 -5.98 -2.27
N GLY A 842 21.19 -7.14 -1.83
CA GLY A 842 22.51 -7.67 -2.15
C GLY A 842 22.58 -8.30 -3.55
N GLU A 843 23.75 -8.25 -4.15
CA GLU A 843 24.02 -8.98 -5.39
C GLU A 843 24.28 -10.46 -5.09
N ILE A 844 23.61 -11.35 -5.83
CA ILE A 844 23.78 -12.80 -5.74
C ILE A 844 24.21 -13.33 -7.10
N PRO A 845 25.45 -13.85 -7.24
CA PRO A 845 25.86 -14.52 -8.45
C PRO A 845 25.14 -15.87 -8.60
N VAL A 846 24.60 -16.12 -9.77
CA VAL A 846 23.99 -17.40 -10.17
C VAL A 846 24.69 -17.89 -11.42
N THR A 847 25.36 -19.05 -11.35
CA THR A 847 26.04 -19.66 -12.49
C THR A 847 25.23 -20.86 -12.99
N VAL A 848 24.83 -20.81 -14.25
CA VAL A 848 24.08 -21.89 -14.89
C VAL A 848 24.92 -22.55 -15.95
N THR A 849 24.79 -23.87 -16.07
CA THR A 849 25.43 -24.67 -17.13
C THR A 849 24.38 -25.17 -18.10
N LEU A 850 24.52 -24.83 -19.36
CA LEU A 850 23.63 -25.21 -20.46
C LEU A 850 24.27 -26.27 -21.34
N LYS A 851 23.48 -27.16 -21.86
CA LYS A 851 23.90 -28.15 -22.86
C LYS A 851 24.18 -27.47 -24.22
N GLY A 852 25.33 -27.75 -24.80
CA GLY A 852 25.71 -27.23 -26.14
C GLY A 852 26.50 -25.91 -26.08
N CYS A 853 26.93 -25.47 -27.22
CA CYS A 853 27.74 -24.27 -27.42
C CYS A 853 26.84 -23.11 -27.83
N TRP A 854 26.72 -22.09 -26.96
CA TRP A 854 25.83 -20.94 -27.12
C TRP A 854 26.58 -19.61 -27.08
N THR A 855 26.18 -18.69 -27.93
CA THR A 855 26.57 -17.29 -27.87
C THR A 855 25.47 -16.50 -27.16
N VAL A 856 25.85 -15.60 -26.27
CA VAL A 856 24.94 -14.67 -25.58
C VAL A 856 25.43 -13.23 -25.77
N LYS A 857 24.50 -12.29 -25.68
CA LYS A 857 24.87 -10.88 -25.57
C LYS A 857 25.30 -10.60 -24.12
N GLU A 858 26.58 -10.42 -23.90
CA GLU A 858 27.12 -10.13 -22.58
C GLU A 858 26.74 -8.73 -22.11
N THR A 859 26.50 -8.64 -20.81
CA THR A 859 26.24 -7.41 -20.07
C THR A 859 27.00 -7.48 -18.75
N PRO A 860 27.11 -6.39 -17.97
CA PRO A 860 27.69 -6.46 -16.62
C PRO A 860 27.02 -7.50 -15.72
N ALA A 861 25.72 -7.76 -15.94
CA ALA A 861 24.93 -8.70 -15.15
C ALA A 861 24.83 -10.11 -15.77
N CYS A 862 25.34 -10.37 -16.98
CA CYS A 862 25.29 -11.66 -17.68
C CYS A 862 26.55 -11.88 -18.50
N GLN A 863 27.39 -12.86 -18.12
CA GLN A 863 28.70 -13.13 -18.75
C GLN A 863 28.89 -14.61 -19.00
N VAL A 864 29.53 -14.95 -20.15
CA VAL A 864 29.98 -16.31 -20.44
C VAL A 864 31.26 -16.58 -19.67
N VAL A 865 31.22 -17.59 -18.78
CA VAL A 865 32.38 -18.03 -18.01
C VAL A 865 33.25 -18.98 -18.83
N SER A 866 32.60 -19.92 -19.52
CA SER A 866 33.27 -20.87 -20.44
C SER A 866 32.25 -21.41 -21.45
N SER A 867 32.75 -21.82 -22.62
CA SER A 867 31.94 -22.48 -23.64
C SER A 867 32.78 -23.50 -24.42
N ASP A 868 32.24 -24.69 -24.62
CA ASP A 868 32.81 -25.75 -25.45
C ASP A 868 31.73 -26.44 -26.28
N LYS A 869 32.09 -27.51 -27.03
CA LYS A 869 31.09 -28.22 -27.89
C LYS A 869 29.95 -28.84 -27.07
N ASN A 870 30.15 -29.11 -25.78
CA ASN A 870 29.18 -29.86 -24.93
C ASN A 870 28.37 -28.94 -24.02
N SER A 871 28.98 -27.83 -23.58
CA SER A 871 28.38 -26.97 -22.56
C SER A 871 28.78 -25.52 -22.71
N THR A 872 27.88 -24.66 -22.23
CA THR A 872 28.13 -23.24 -22.03
C THR A 872 27.77 -22.87 -20.57
N VAL A 873 28.71 -22.23 -19.90
CA VAL A 873 28.57 -21.78 -18.51
C VAL A 873 28.38 -20.28 -18.50
N ILE A 874 27.24 -19.82 -17.93
CA ILE A 874 26.88 -18.40 -17.89
C ILE A 874 26.69 -18.01 -16.44
N ARG A 875 27.28 -16.86 -16.05
CA ARG A 875 27.08 -16.23 -14.75
C ARG A 875 26.16 -15.04 -14.86
N PHE A 876 25.15 -15.01 -14.00
CA PHE A 876 24.27 -13.88 -13.80
C PHE A 876 24.56 -13.23 -12.45
N ILE A 877 24.47 -11.90 -12.37
CA ILE A 877 24.46 -11.16 -11.12
C ILE A 877 23.02 -10.74 -10.83
N CYS A 878 22.32 -11.52 -10.01
CA CYS A 878 20.93 -11.27 -9.64
C CYS A 878 20.86 -10.28 -8.48
N LYS A 879 19.90 -9.35 -8.56
CA LYS A 879 19.64 -8.32 -7.54
C LYS A 879 18.15 -7.97 -7.54
N ASP A 880 17.63 -7.47 -6.39
CA ASP A 880 16.26 -6.96 -6.24
C ASP A 880 15.15 -8.00 -6.52
N GLY A 881 15.49 -9.31 -6.58
CA GLY A 881 14.53 -10.35 -6.99
C GLY A 881 14.06 -10.23 -8.44
N MET A 882 14.74 -9.45 -9.27
CA MET A 882 14.33 -9.16 -10.65
C MET A 882 14.85 -10.23 -11.62
N SER A 883 14.03 -10.48 -12.65
CA SER A 883 14.33 -11.42 -13.73
C SER A 883 15.33 -10.82 -14.72
N GLN A 884 16.23 -11.68 -15.23
CA GLN A 884 17.20 -11.32 -16.27
C GLN A 884 17.03 -12.23 -17.48
N ASP A 885 16.64 -11.64 -18.60
CA ASP A 885 16.47 -12.33 -19.88
C ASP A 885 17.75 -12.28 -20.72
N THR A 886 18.10 -13.41 -21.37
CA THR A 886 19.16 -13.46 -22.37
C THR A 886 18.79 -14.39 -23.51
N GLU A 887 19.04 -13.96 -24.75
CA GLU A 887 18.85 -14.78 -25.94
C GLU A 887 20.09 -15.66 -26.14
N LEU A 888 19.86 -16.95 -26.40
CA LEU A 888 20.89 -17.95 -26.70
C LEU A 888 20.87 -18.24 -28.19
N ILE A 889 21.99 -18.01 -28.87
CA ILE A 889 22.17 -18.31 -30.29
C ILE A 889 23.22 -19.43 -30.40
N PRO A 890 22.93 -20.56 -31.11
CA PRO A 890 23.92 -21.62 -31.31
C PRO A 890 25.18 -21.08 -31.98
N PHE A 891 26.32 -21.40 -31.43
CA PHE A 891 27.59 -21.04 -32.05
C PHE A 891 27.70 -21.83 -33.37
N LYS A 892 27.73 -21.12 -34.51
CA LYS A 892 28.01 -21.73 -35.80
C LYS A 892 29.52 -21.89 -35.94
N ASN A 893 30.01 -23.14 -35.89
CA ASN A 893 31.40 -23.46 -36.28
C ASN A 893 31.68 -23.15 -37.74
#